data_f5fcb2b099e4b29409c8d2d246f0534b
#
_entry.id   f5fcb2b099e4b29409c8d2d246f0534b
#
_cell.length_a   1.000
_cell.length_b   1.000
_cell.length_c   1.000
_cell.angle_alpha   90.00
_cell.angle_beta   90.00
_cell.angle_gamma   90.00
#
_symmetry.space_group_name_H-M   'P 1'
#
loop_
_entity.id
_entity.type
_entity.pdbx_description
1 polymer ?
#
loop_
_entity_poly.entity_id
_entity_poly.type
_entity_poly.pdbx_seq_one_letter_code
_entity_poly.pdbx_strand_id
1 'polypeptide(L)'
;MSVLRDYAAGLAQPTLPFTPATGARFDEVVGADGALRPAWRGMAAIAVDLTPAQVDRIDTEITTLLADDGVTYGSGDAGSQPWQLDPMPLVLDAVTWGRLEIGLAQRTELLNALLADIYGEQRLLAEGVIPAAVVFGHSGFLRPIVRPRGFDPNPLILASTDLGRDAAGEWHVLTDRVQAPSGLGYAMENRRVLSRVLPELYDAAGLHRMEPYFSALRAALLQAAPAGLADPRIVVLSPGTHSETAYDQAFLANILGFPLVQGEDLVVQEGSVWIKPAGFPQQQPQERVDVILRRVDAEWCDPLELRAGSQLGVAGLTEAVRRGNVRLVNGLGAGVLENPGLMPFMPAVCERLLGEQLRLPSVPTLWCGEPDGLAGVLDAVADDRGEMTVREIDGRAAELSALDPASLRARILAAPHRFVGQTRVPLSQAPAWGSSGRASGRVQPHPLVLRAFTVRDGAIYRPLVGGLATLVDGPTAGLATKDVWVLKASPGEPDQGMVEPAPVPLSRAVPVLSPRAVEDMFWSGRYAERAEDLVRLVITVSAYAEQLDFTSTTQGGAALRALFRALQRLGGTRWSDPDLEQRSLLVDADRPGSAAHSLERLRDALEAVRDQLSGDTWRAFGSTDRAMRALRTAPRPQIAESASRMLGGILSLQGVTANMMRDDGWHAIETGRHLERGLQVCTLLTATTIASADAGTERAVLGGVLMASESSVTHRRRFRGGVRAADVLELLLADAGNPRSLTFALGHVRDHVSQLAGSTGSTRPERLLEQLEQTLEQSDIRALAVPEDGRRAALEAFLGETRAQLERIGDAIVHVHFGGGPHPRPLSALSLTEVPAAPATEVSR
;
A
#
# COMPACT_ATOMS: atom_id res chain seq x y z
N MET A 1 10.74 -34.98 15.35
CA MET A 1 9.38 -35.36 15.00
C MET A 1 8.93 -34.49 13.84
N SER A 2 8.18 -35.04 12.94
CA SER A 2 7.71 -34.33 11.72
C SER A 2 6.43 -33.55 12.04
N VAL A 3 6.39 -32.29 11.61
CA VAL A 3 5.27 -31.37 11.87
C VAL A 3 3.93 -31.92 11.37
N LEU A 4 3.88 -32.49 10.16
CA LEU A 4 2.63 -33.06 9.61
C LEU A 4 2.25 -34.41 10.24
N ARG A 5 3.20 -35.23 10.67
CA ARG A 5 2.89 -36.46 11.39
C ARG A 5 2.31 -36.16 12.77
N ASP A 6 2.89 -35.17 13.46
CA ASP A 6 2.39 -34.76 14.78
C ASP A 6 0.99 -34.11 14.64
N TYR A 7 0.73 -33.36 13.57
CA TYR A 7 -0.59 -32.82 13.24
C TYR A 7 -1.61 -33.94 13.01
N ALA A 8 -1.31 -34.91 12.14
CA ALA A 8 -2.19 -36.05 11.86
C ALA A 8 -2.47 -36.90 13.12
N ALA A 9 -1.44 -37.15 13.96
CA ALA A 9 -1.58 -37.84 15.22
C ALA A 9 -2.46 -37.07 16.24
N GLY A 10 -2.36 -35.71 16.25
CA GLY A 10 -3.19 -34.84 17.06
C GLY A 10 -4.68 -34.88 16.68
N LEU A 11 -4.99 -34.94 15.40
CA LEU A 11 -6.36 -35.10 14.91
C LEU A 11 -6.99 -36.48 15.21
N ALA A 12 -6.16 -37.52 15.29
CA ALA A 12 -6.61 -38.89 15.59
C ALA A 12 -6.87 -39.12 17.09
N GLN A 13 -6.48 -38.21 17.98
CA GLN A 13 -6.74 -38.36 19.42
C GLN A 13 -8.21 -38.03 19.72
N PRO A 14 -8.94 -38.92 20.45
CA PRO A 14 -10.31 -38.64 20.85
C PRO A 14 -10.33 -37.40 21.77
N THR A 15 -11.12 -36.41 21.44
CA THR A 15 -11.40 -35.25 22.31
C THR A 15 -11.98 -35.75 23.62
N LEU A 16 -11.52 -35.24 24.75
CA LEU A 16 -12.06 -35.55 26.06
C LEU A 16 -13.57 -35.30 26.10
N PRO A 17 -14.39 -36.13 26.77
CA PRO A 17 -15.86 -36.11 26.68
C PRO A 17 -16.54 -34.84 27.23
N PHE A 18 -15.79 -33.81 27.61
CA PHE A 18 -16.28 -32.53 28.12
C PHE A 18 -16.04 -31.35 27.18
N THR A 19 -15.44 -31.55 26.02
CA THR A 19 -15.37 -30.49 24.98
C THR A 19 -16.67 -30.58 24.18
N PRO A 20 -17.45 -29.49 23.98
CA PRO A 20 -18.57 -29.50 23.06
C PRO A 20 -18.05 -30.03 21.72
N ALA A 21 -18.68 -31.04 21.16
CA ALA A 21 -18.38 -31.54 19.84
C ALA A 21 -18.65 -30.40 18.86
N THR A 22 -17.64 -29.59 18.58
CA THR A 22 -17.60 -28.79 17.35
C THR A 22 -17.69 -29.82 16.24
N GLY A 23 -18.80 -29.80 15.48
CA GLY A 23 -19.11 -30.81 14.46
C GLY A 23 -17.88 -31.13 13.61
N ALA A 24 -17.70 -32.38 13.23
CA ALA A 24 -16.53 -32.82 12.49
C ALA A 24 -16.29 -31.92 11.29
N ARG A 25 -15.12 -31.26 11.24
CA ARG A 25 -14.72 -30.37 10.12
C ARG A 25 -14.02 -31.17 9.06
N PHE A 26 -14.16 -30.78 7.81
CA PHE A 26 -13.34 -31.33 6.75
C PHE A 26 -11.90 -30.82 6.93
N ASP A 27 -10.92 -31.73 6.99
CA ASP A 27 -9.50 -31.34 7.06
C ASP A 27 -8.87 -31.40 5.66
N GLU A 28 -8.18 -30.35 5.26
CA GLU A 28 -7.63 -30.20 3.90
C GLU A 28 -6.37 -31.05 3.66
N VAL A 29 -5.76 -31.58 4.72
CA VAL A 29 -4.51 -32.37 4.63
C VAL A 29 -4.74 -33.83 4.96
N VAL A 30 -5.56 -34.11 5.98
CA VAL A 30 -5.76 -35.45 6.53
C VAL A 30 -7.18 -35.94 6.24
N GLY A 31 -7.30 -37.14 5.71
CA GLY A 31 -8.59 -37.78 5.49
C GLY A 31 -9.23 -38.34 6.77
N ALA A 32 -10.49 -38.73 6.72
CA ALA A 32 -11.19 -39.36 7.84
C ALA A 32 -10.54 -40.69 8.32
N ASP A 33 -9.75 -41.31 7.47
CA ASP A 33 -8.95 -42.50 7.74
C ASP A 33 -7.60 -42.21 8.41
N GLY A 34 -7.29 -40.96 8.69
CA GLY A 34 -6.01 -40.49 9.24
C GLY A 34 -4.86 -40.45 8.24
N ALA A 35 -5.10 -40.79 6.96
CA ALA A 35 -4.09 -40.73 5.91
C ALA A 35 -4.06 -39.36 5.24
N LEU A 36 -2.89 -39.03 4.66
CA LEU A 36 -2.77 -37.80 3.84
C LEU A 36 -3.69 -37.87 2.61
N ARG A 37 -4.39 -36.79 2.37
CA ARG A 37 -5.23 -36.64 1.17
C ARG A 37 -4.42 -36.76 -0.11
N PRO A 38 -5.03 -37.18 -1.23
CA PRO A 38 -4.37 -37.38 -2.53
C PRO A 38 -3.52 -36.17 -2.98
N ALA A 39 -4.01 -34.95 -2.76
CA ALA A 39 -3.31 -33.72 -3.09
C ALA A 39 -1.91 -33.60 -2.44
N TRP A 40 -1.73 -34.18 -1.25
CA TRP A 40 -0.46 -34.11 -0.50
C TRP A 40 0.50 -35.28 -0.79
N ARG A 41 0.03 -36.35 -1.45
CA ARG A 41 0.83 -37.57 -1.62
C ARG A 41 2.10 -37.35 -2.45
N GLY A 42 2.03 -36.55 -3.50
CA GLY A 42 3.21 -36.23 -4.34
C GLY A 42 4.31 -35.46 -3.60
N MET A 43 3.91 -34.65 -2.61
CA MET A 43 4.81 -33.84 -1.80
C MET A 43 5.14 -34.45 -0.44
N ALA A 44 4.53 -35.61 -0.14
CA ALA A 44 4.61 -36.25 1.18
C ALA A 44 6.04 -36.52 1.64
N ALA A 45 6.93 -36.94 0.74
CA ALA A 45 8.31 -37.23 1.04
C ALA A 45 9.07 -36.01 1.60
N ILE A 46 8.80 -34.81 1.06
CA ILE A 46 9.43 -33.56 1.49
C ILE A 46 8.67 -32.95 2.66
N ALA A 47 7.35 -32.83 2.55
CA ALA A 47 6.52 -32.18 3.56
C ALA A 47 6.49 -32.92 4.91
N VAL A 48 6.59 -34.26 4.87
CA VAL A 48 6.58 -35.12 6.07
C VAL A 48 7.89 -35.03 6.85
N ASP A 49 9.00 -34.66 6.22
CA ASP A 49 10.31 -34.57 6.89
C ASP A 49 10.59 -33.20 7.51
N LEU A 50 9.71 -32.21 7.31
CA LEU A 50 9.85 -30.89 7.92
C LEU A 50 9.79 -30.98 9.45
N THR A 51 10.84 -30.51 10.09
CA THR A 51 10.93 -30.41 11.55
C THR A 51 10.42 -29.06 12.04
N PRO A 52 9.96 -28.92 13.29
CA PRO A 52 9.56 -27.64 13.87
C PRO A 52 10.61 -26.52 13.69
N ALA A 53 11.89 -26.83 13.92
CA ALA A 53 12.98 -25.87 13.77
C ALA A 53 13.21 -25.41 12.31
N GLN A 54 12.88 -26.26 11.33
CA GLN A 54 12.91 -25.85 9.92
C GLN A 54 11.73 -24.95 9.59
N VAL A 55 10.53 -25.26 10.08
CA VAL A 55 9.35 -24.43 9.86
C VAL A 55 9.50 -23.05 10.53
N ASP A 56 10.07 -22.98 11.74
CA ASP A 56 10.41 -21.71 12.41
C ASP A 56 11.36 -20.84 11.57
N ARG A 57 12.38 -21.46 10.96
CA ARG A 57 13.29 -20.73 10.06
C ARG A 57 12.60 -20.22 8.81
N ILE A 58 11.76 -21.07 8.20
CA ILE A 58 10.95 -20.69 7.03
C ILE A 58 10.00 -19.54 7.38
N ASP A 59 9.29 -19.61 8.50
CA ASP A 59 8.38 -18.54 8.98
C ASP A 59 9.12 -17.22 9.23
N THR A 60 10.32 -17.29 9.81
CA THR A 60 11.20 -16.13 10.00
C THR A 60 11.64 -15.54 8.65
N GLU A 61 12.00 -16.38 7.69
CA GLU A 61 12.41 -15.95 6.35
C GLU A 61 11.23 -15.34 5.58
N ILE A 62 10.03 -15.93 5.64
CA ILE A 62 8.79 -15.37 5.09
C ILE A 62 8.54 -13.97 5.65
N THR A 63 8.54 -13.84 6.99
CA THR A 63 8.32 -12.56 7.66
C THR A 63 9.34 -11.51 7.23
N THR A 64 10.59 -11.91 7.07
CA THR A 64 11.66 -11.00 6.63
C THR A 64 11.45 -10.55 5.19
N LEU A 65 11.14 -11.48 4.27
CA LEU A 65 10.92 -11.15 2.86
C LEU A 65 9.71 -10.22 2.68
N LEU A 66 8.59 -10.51 3.33
CA LEU A 66 7.40 -9.67 3.29
C LEU A 66 7.65 -8.26 3.83
N ALA A 67 8.42 -8.16 4.92
CA ALA A 67 8.79 -6.87 5.49
C ALA A 67 9.77 -6.10 4.59
N ASP A 68 10.72 -6.77 3.95
CA ASP A 68 11.69 -6.16 3.01
C ASP A 68 11.01 -5.64 1.75
N ASP A 69 9.98 -6.33 1.28
CA ASP A 69 9.19 -5.92 0.11
C ASP A 69 8.05 -4.94 0.50
N GLY A 70 7.94 -4.55 1.78
CA GLY A 70 6.96 -3.60 2.29
C GLY A 70 5.53 -4.07 2.06
N VAL A 71 5.25 -5.35 2.25
CA VAL A 71 3.91 -5.92 2.09
C VAL A 71 3.11 -5.67 3.35
N THR A 72 2.09 -4.83 3.23
CA THR A 72 1.29 -4.38 4.38
C THR A 72 -0.20 -4.46 4.07
N TYR A 73 -1.01 -4.52 5.13
CA TYR A 73 -2.46 -4.50 5.09
C TYR A 73 -3.01 -3.67 6.25
N GLY A 74 -4.14 -3.01 6.05
CA GLY A 74 -4.82 -2.21 7.06
C GLY A 74 -4.51 -0.73 6.97
N SER A 75 -5.34 0.06 7.63
CA SER A 75 -5.27 1.53 7.69
C SER A 75 -5.89 2.05 8.99
N GLY A 76 -5.83 3.35 9.22
CA GLY A 76 -6.47 4.02 10.35
C GLY A 76 -5.62 4.03 11.62
N ASP A 77 -6.28 4.16 12.80
CA ASP A 77 -5.61 4.33 14.09
C ASP A 77 -4.70 3.17 14.51
N ALA A 78 -4.94 1.96 13.98
CA ALA A 78 -4.08 0.79 14.18
C ALA A 78 -2.82 0.80 13.30
N GLY A 79 -2.75 1.71 12.32
CA GLY A 79 -1.67 1.76 11.34
C GLY A 79 -1.68 0.60 10.34
N SER A 80 -0.81 0.68 9.35
CA SER A 80 -0.55 -0.41 8.41
C SER A 80 0.21 -1.53 9.12
N GLN A 81 -0.30 -2.77 9.02
CA GLN A 81 0.29 -3.94 9.64
C GLN A 81 1.04 -4.81 8.63
N PRO A 82 2.15 -5.45 9.00
CA PRO A 82 2.82 -6.40 8.13
C PRO A 82 1.89 -7.54 7.71
N TRP A 83 1.92 -7.88 6.42
CA TRP A 83 1.20 -9.02 5.89
C TRP A 83 1.69 -10.32 6.52
N GLN A 84 0.79 -11.26 6.77
CA GLN A 84 1.10 -12.53 7.42
C GLN A 84 0.81 -13.69 6.47
N LEU A 85 1.83 -14.47 6.17
CA LEU A 85 1.76 -15.66 5.33
C LEU A 85 2.19 -16.89 6.14
N ASP A 86 1.31 -17.87 6.21
CA ASP A 86 1.61 -19.17 6.84
C ASP A 86 2.53 -20.00 5.91
N PRO A 87 3.57 -20.68 6.45
CA PRO A 87 4.51 -21.47 5.67
C PRO A 87 3.88 -22.70 5.00
N MET A 88 2.66 -23.11 5.40
CA MET A 88 1.98 -24.26 4.81
C MET A 88 0.89 -23.80 3.84
N PRO A 89 0.98 -24.14 2.52
CA PRO A 89 -0.03 -23.76 1.53
C PRO A 89 -1.33 -24.55 1.72
N LEU A 90 -2.42 -24.02 1.18
CA LEU A 90 -3.63 -24.80 0.88
C LEU A 90 -3.40 -25.50 -0.47
N VAL A 91 -3.51 -26.82 -0.51
CA VAL A 91 -3.25 -27.61 -1.72
C VAL A 91 -4.54 -28.21 -2.25
N LEU A 92 -4.86 -27.91 -3.50
CA LEU A 92 -6.01 -28.42 -4.22
C LEU A 92 -5.56 -29.32 -5.39
N ASP A 93 -6.14 -30.52 -5.49
CA ASP A 93 -5.88 -31.37 -6.64
C ASP A 93 -6.65 -30.90 -7.90
N ALA A 94 -6.23 -31.37 -9.06
CA ALA A 94 -6.80 -31.00 -10.35
C ALA A 94 -8.31 -31.32 -10.46
N VAL A 95 -8.80 -32.39 -9.80
CA VAL A 95 -10.23 -32.77 -9.85
C VAL A 95 -11.06 -31.79 -9.03
N THR A 96 -10.61 -31.47 -7.83
CA THR A 96 -11.26 -30.47 -6.96
C THR A 96 -11.28 -29.10 -7.64
N TRP A 97 -10.13 -28.68 -8.20
CA TRP A 97 -10.04 -27.41 -8.90
C TRP A 97 -10.92 -27.35 -10.15
N GLY A 98 -10.94 -28.38 -10.98
CA GLY A 98 -11.77 -28.40 -12.20
C GLY A 98 -13.26 -28.23 -11.91
N ARG A 99 -13.76 -28.74 -10.78
CA ARG A 99 -15.16 -28.49 -10.35
C ARG A 99 -15.38 -27.04 -9.95
N LEU A 100 -14.43 -26.47 -9.17
CA LEU A 100 -14.48 -25.07 -8.76
C LEU A 100 -14.38 -24.14 -9.96
N GLU A 101 -13.50 -24.42 -10.89
CA GLU A 101 -13.29 -23.62 -12.10
C GLU A 101 -14.57 -23.47 -12.92
N ILE A 102 -15.26 -24.57 -13.21
CA ILE A 102 -16.51 -24.54 -13.95
C ILE A 102 -17.59 -23.76 -13.17
N GLY A 103 -17.69 -23.99 -11.87
CA GLY A 103 -18.66 -23.31 -11.01
C GLY A 103 -18.41 -21.81 -10.88
N LEU A 104 -17.17 -21.39 -10.75
CA LEU A 104 -16.75 -19.98 -10.67
C LEU A 104 -16.98 -19.25 -11.99
N ALA A 105 -16.64 -19.89 -13.12
CA ALA A 105 -16.88 -19.33 -14.44
C ALA A 105 -18.39 -19.10 -14.67
N GLN A 106 -19.24 -20.11 -14.45
CA GLN A 106 -20.69 -19.98 -14.56
C GLN A 106 -21.25 -18.91 -13.62
N ARG A 107 -20.76 -18.88 -12.36
CA ARG A 107 -21.26 -17.89 -11.39
C ARG A 107 -20.93 -16.46 -11.80
N THR A 108 -19.73 -16.21 -12.31
CA THR A 108 -19.34 -14.87 -12.75
C THR A 108 -20.11 -14.45 -14.01
N GLU A 109 -20.37 -15.38 -14.93
CA GLU A 109 -21.24 -15.16 -16.10
C GLU A 109 -22.66 -14.81 -15.66
N LEU A 110 -23.20 -15.55 -14.68
CA LEU A 110 -24.51 -15.28 -14.09
C LEU A 110 -24.57 -13.89 -13.43
N LEU A 111 -23.57 -13.52 -12.63
CA LEU A 111 -23.49 -12.21 -11.99
C LEU A 111 -23.41 -11.08 -13.04
N ASN A 112 -22.66 -11.29 -14.12
CA ASN A 112 -22.61 -10.33 -15.23
C ASN A 112 -23.98 -10.17 -15.90
N ALA A 113 -24.66 -11.26 -16.23
CA ALA A 113 -25.98 -11.23 -16.83
C ALA A 113 -27.03 -10.59 -15.89
N LEU A 114 -26.96 -10.90 -14.60
CA LEU A 114 -27.81 -10.29 -13.57
C LEU A 114 -27.61 -8.78 -13.46
N LEU A 115 -26.36 -8.32 -13.45
CA LEU A 115 -26.06 -6.89 -13.39
C LEU A 115 -26.56 -6.16 -14.65
N ALA A 116 -26.36 -6.78 -15.81
CA ALA A 116 -26.87 -6.25 -17.09
C ALA A 116 -28.41 -6.16 -17.11
N ASP A 117 -29.12 -7.13 -16.53
CA ASP A 117 -30.57 -7.08 -16.40
C ASP A 117 -31.05 -6.01 -15.41
N ILE A 118 -30.44 -5.94 -14.21
CA ILE A 118 -30.82 -4.97 -13.17
C ILE A 118 -30.75 -3.51 -13.66
N TYR A 119 -29.73 -3.17 -14.42
CA TYR A 119 -29.53 -1.81 -14.94
C TYR A 119 -30.05 -1.60 -16.35
N GLY A 120 -30.45 -2.68 -17.03
CA GLY A 120 -30.99 -2.71 -18.37
C GLY A 120 -32.51 -2.85 -18.39
N GLU A 121 -32.99 -4.01 -18.87
CA GLU A 121 -34.42 -4.27 -19.12
C GLU A 121 -35.21 -4.62 -17.85
N GLN A 122 -34.56 -5.00 -16.75
CA GLN A 122 -35.16 -5.36 -15.46
C GLN A 122 -36.20 -6.47 -15.57
N ARG A 123 -35.97 -7.47 -16.45
CA ARG A 123 -36.88 -8.59 -16.71
C ARG A 123 -37.12 -9.42 -15.47
N LEU A 124 -36.08 -9.71 -14.71
CA LEU A 124 -36.20 -10.52 -13.48
C LEU A 124 -37.07 -9.84 -12.42
N LEU A 125 -37.05 -8.51 -12.34
CA LEU A 125 -37.95 -7.74 -11.48
C LEU A 125 -39.38 -7.71 -12.00
N ALA A 126 -39.56 -7.53 -13.31
CA ALA A 126 -40.88 -7.50 -13.95
C ALA A 126 -41.58 -8.87 -13.89
N GLU A 127 -40.85 -9.96 -13.98
CA GLU A 127 -41.32 -11.34 -13.89
C GLU A 127 -41.48 -11.85 -12.44
N GLY A 128 -41.01 -11.06 -11.45
CA GLY A 128 -41.07 -11.44 -10.05
C GLY A 128 -40.11 -12.56 -9.64
N VAL A 129 -39.07 -12.83 -10.45
CA VAL A 129 -38.00 -13.79 -10.08
C VAL A 129 -37.16 -13.28 -8.91
N ILE A 130 -36.92 -11.97 -8.88
CA ILE A 130 -36.28 -11.30 -7.74
C ILE A 130 -37.24 -10.23 -7.22
N PRO A 131 -37.56 -10.19 -5.93
CA PRO A 131 -38.33 -9.11 -5.33
C PRO A 131 -37.64 -7.77 -5.48
N ALA A 132 -38.38 -6.73 -5.91
CA ALA A 132 -37.81 -5.40 -6.14
C ALA A 132 -37.12 -4.79 -4.89
N ALA A 133 -37.63 -5.13 -3.70
CA ALA A 133 -37.06 -4.67 -2.43
C ALA A 133 -35.65 -5.18 -2.16
N VAL A 134 -35.28 -6.37 -2.68
CA VAL A 134 -33.91 -6.90 -2.58
C VAL A 134 -32.93 -6.02 -3.34
N VAL A 135 -33.31 -5.59 -4.55
CA VAL A 135 -32.45 -4.79 -5.42
C VAL A 135 -32.46 -3.30 -5.00
N PHE A 136 -33.66 -2.69 -4.93
CA PHE A 136 -33.78 -1.25 -4.70
C PHE A 136 -33.59 -0.83 -3.24
N GLY A 137 -33.63 -1.78 -2.33
CA GLY A 137 -33.35 -1.58 -0.90
C GLY A 137 -31.87 -1.60 -0.54
N HIS A 138 -31.01 -2.04 -1.46
CA HIS A 138 -29.55 -2.13 -1.24
C HIS A 138 -28.85 -0.86 -1.65
N SER A 139 -27.94 -0.37 -0.84
CA SER A 139 -27.16 0.86 -1.08
C SER A 139 -26.29 0.82 -2.33
N GLY A 140 -25.87 -0.37 -2.76
CA GLY A 140 -25.12 -0.59 -3.99
C GLY A 140 -25.93 -0.40 -5.28
N PHE A 141 -27.27 -0.24 -5.19
CA PHE A 141 -28.09 0.10 -6.36
C PHE A 141 -28.04 1.61 -6.63
N LEU A 142 -27.44 1.97 -7.74
CA LEU A 142 -27.21 3.38 -8.13
C LEU A 142 -28.20 3.82 -9.22
N ARG A 143 -29.24 4.58 -8.83
CA ARG A 143 -30.27 5.10 -9.74
C ARG A 143 -29.72 5.91 -10.91
N PRO A 144 -28.69 6.76 -10.77
CA PRO A 144 -28.19 7.62 -11.86
C PRO A 144 -27.66 6.84 -13.08
N ILE A 145 -27.32 5.56 -12.94
CA ILE A 145 -26.75 4.75 -14.04
C ILE A 145 -27.76 3.80 -14.70
N VAL A 146 -29.01 3.76 -14.25
CA VAL A 146 -30.05 2.93 -14.87
C VAL A 146 -30.30 3.39 -16.29
N ARG A 147 -30.15 2.49 -17.26
CA ARG A 147 -30.36 2.75 -18.69
C ARG A 147 -31.09 1.56 -19.33
N PRO A 148 -32.36 1.69 -19.64
CA PRO A 148 -33.11 0.62 -20.31
C PRO A 148 -32.57 0.26 -21.70
N ARG A 149 -31.88 1.21 -22.36
CA ARG A 149 -31.26 1.00 -23.68
C ARG A 149 -29.84 1.53 -23.65
N GLY A 150 -28.85 0.66 -23.97
CA GLY A 150 -27.44 1.04 -24.09
C GLY A 150 -26.62 0.86 -22.82
N PHE A 151 -27.10 0.08 -21.82
CA PHE A 151 -26.24 -0.42 -20.77
C PHE A 151 -25.24 -1.42 -21.36
N ASP A 152 -24.02 -1.42 -20.83
CA ASP A 152 -23.00 -2.35 -21.26
C ASP A 152 -23.43 -3.80 -21.00
N PRO A 153 -23.43 -4.68 -22.01
CA PRO A 153 -23.79 -6.09 -21.85
C PRO A 153 -22.77 -6.85 -20.99
N ASN A 154 -21.60 -6.28 -20.73
CA ASN A 154 -20.53 -6.92 -19.99
C ASN A 154 -19.97 -6.00 -18.88
N PRO A 155 -20.80 -5.64 -17.90
CA PRO A 155 -20.42 -4.70 -16.84
C PRO A 155 -19.39 -5.24 -15.86
N LEU A 156 -19.21 -6.57 -15.79
CA LEU A 156 -18.22 -7.23 -14.95
C LEU A 156 -17.03 -7.73 -15.79
N ILE A 157 -15.83 -7.36 -15.40
CA ILE A 157 -14.58 -7.87 -15.99
C ILE A 157 -13.81 -8.67 -14.94
N LEU A 158 -13.84 -8.24 -13.69
CA LEU A 158 -13.13 -8.86 -12.58
C LEU A 158 -14.10 -9.20 -11.47
N ALA A 159 -14.04 -10.42 -10.94
CA ALA A 159 -14.81 -10.85 -9.79
C ALA A 159 -13.94 -11.59 -8.79
N SER A 160 -14.32 -11.57 -7.53
CA SER A 160 -13.84 -12.56 -6.56
C SER A 160 -15.03 -13.15 -5.80
N THR A 161 -14.85 -14.41 -5.38
CA THR A 161 -15.85 -15.17 -4.64
C THR A 161 -15.18 -15.79 -3.43
N ASP A 162 -15.69 -15.48 -2.23
CA ASP A 162 -15.25 -16.10 -0.98
C ASP A 162 -16.00 -17.43 -0.80
N LEU A 163 -15.24 -18.51 -0.67
CA LEU A 163 -15.70 -19.89 -0.63
C LEU A 163 -15.43 -20.52 0.73
N GLY A 164 -16.39 -21.26 1.24
CA GLY A 164 -16.22 -22.13 2.38
C GLY A 164 -16.48 -23.59 1.98
N ARG A 165 -15.72 -24.50 2.52
CA ARG A 165 -15.90 -25.94 2.33
C ARG A 165 -16.56 -26.54 3.57
N ASP A 166 -17.66 -27.24 3.41
CA ASP A 166 -18.40 -27.81 4.54
C ASP A 166 -17.79 -29.13 5.04
N ALA A 167 -18.38 -29.70 6.09
CA ALA A 167 -17.91 -30.94 6.68
C ALA A 167 -18.01 -32.15 5.73
N ALA A 168 -18.89 -32.13 4.74
CA ALA A 168 -19.00 -33.16 3.71
C ALA A 168 -17.93 -33.00 2.60
N GLY A 169 -17.23 -31.85 2.59
CA GLY A 169 -16.22 -31.52 1.58
C GLY A 169 -16.80 -30.80 0.37
N GLU A 170 -18.03 -30.32 0.43
CA GLU A 170 -18.67 -29.56 -0.63
C GLU A 170 -18.40 -28.06 -0.48
N TRP A 171 -18.22 -27.38 -1.62
CA TRP A 171 -17.93 -25.96 -1.66
C TRP A 171 -19.19 -25.10 -1.74
N HIS A 172 -19.25 -24.05 -0.93
CA HIS A 172 -20.33 -23.08 -0.89
C HIS A 172 -19.79 -21.66 -1.01
N VAL A 173 -20.52 -20.82 -1.73
CA VAL A 173 -20.23 -19.38 -1.80
C VAL A 173 -20.74 -18.70 -0.54
N LEU A 174 -19.81 -18.04 0.17
CA LEU A 174 -20.09 -17.23 1.36
C LEU A 174 -20.45 -15.79 0.97
N THR A 175 -19.77 -15.24 -0.03
CA THR A 175 -20.04 -13.90 -0.56
C THR A 175 -19.38 -13.73 -1.93
N ASP A 176 -20.01 -12.96 -2.80
CA ASP A 176 -19.41 -12.46 -4.02
C ASP A 176 -18.87 -11.04 -3.77
N ARG A 177 -17.73 -10.73 -4.36
CA ARG A 177 -17.10 -9.41 -4.30
C ARG A 177 -16.80 -8.97 -5.71
N VAL A 178 -17.58 -8.06 -6.21
CA VAL A 178 -17.57 -7.65 -7.62
C VAL A 178 -17.49 -6.12 -7.78
N GLN A 179 -17.59 -5.39 -6.70
CA GLN A 179 -17.48 -3.93 -6.75
C GLN A 179 -16.04 -3.51 -7.05
N ALA A 180 -15.12 -3.86 -6.18
CA ALA A 180 -13.69 -3.59 -6.28
C ALA A 180 -12.89 -4.72 -5.62
N PRO A 181 -12.91 -5.95 -6.19
CA PRO A 181 -12.33 -7.12 -5.53
C PRO A 181 -10.84 -6.96 -5.29
N SER A 182 -10.38 -7.20 -4.05
CA SER A 182 -9.01 -7.07 -3.59
C SER A 182 -8.38 -8.42 -3.24
N GLY A 183 -7.06 -8.49 -3.26
CA GLY A 183 -6.29 -9.65 -2.84
C GLY A 183 -5.46 -10.33 -3.92
N LEU A 184 -5.55 -9.89 -5.18
CA LEU A 184 -4.76 -10.44 -6.30
C LEU A 184 -3.26 -10.24 -6.09
N GLY A 185 -2.86 -9.05 -5.65
CA GLY A 185 -1.46 -8.74 -5.34
C GLY A 185 -0.94 -9.58 -4.19
N TYR A 186 -1.75 -9.76 -3.15
CA TYR A 186 -1.38 -10.61 -2.01
C TYR A 186 -1.27 -12.08 -2.41
N ALA A 187 -2.18 -12.59 -3.27
CA ALA A 187 -2.10 -13.97 -3.76
C ALA A 187 -0.81 -14.23 -4.54
N MET A 188 -0.42 -13.29 -5.41
CA MET A 188 0.85 -13.40 -6.17
C MET A 188 2.07 -13.29 -5.26
N GLU A 189 2.01 -12.41 -4.28
CA GLU A 189 3.10 -12.22 -3.33
C GLU A 189 3.29 -13.47 -2.46
N ASN A 190 2.20 -14.05 -1.97
CA ASN A 190 2.23 -15.33 -1.26
C ASN A 190 2.92 -16.42 -2.10
N ARG A 191 2.54 -16.55 -3.39
CA ARG A 191 3.15 -17.49 -4.33
C ARG A 191 4.64 -17.22 -4.51
N ARG A 192 5.02 -15.96 -4.72
CA ARG A 192 6.41 -15.56 -4.92
C ARG A 192 7.28 -15.86 -3.71
N VAL A 193 6.78 -15.58 -2.52
CA VAL A 193 7.52 -15.81 -1.27
C VAL A 193 7.66 -17.32 -1.02
N LEU A 194 6.56 -18.09 -1.08
CA LEU A 194 6.63 -19.55 -0.84
C LEU A 194 7.48 -20.29 -1.87
N SER A 195 7.43 -19.91 -3.14
CA SER A 195 8.30 -20.52 -4.16
C SER A 195 9.79 -20.30 -3.87
N ARG A 196 10.14 -19.20 -3.21
CA ARG A 196 11.51 -18.86 -2.84
C ARG A 196 12.00 -19.57 -1.58
N VAL A 197 11.13 -19.68 -0.56
CA VAL A 197 11.53 -20.26 0.74
C VAL A 197 11.35 -21.78 0.78
N LEU A 198 10.52 -22.34 -0.11
CA LEU A 198 10.23 -23.77 -0.22
C LEU A 198 10.47 -24.31 -1.64
N PRO A 199 11.65 -24.06 -2.27
CA PRO A 199 11.87 -24.37 -3.67
C PRO A 199 11.70 -25.85 -4.01
N GLU A 200 12.21 -26.76 -3.17
CA GLU A 200 12.11 -28.20 -3.39
C GLU A 200 10.65 -28.69 -3.34
N LEU A 201 9.85 -28.17 -2.40
CA LEU A 201 8.44 -28.49 -2.28
C LEU A 201 7.62 -27.91 -3.45
N TYR A 202 7.96 -26.70 -3.84
CA TYR A 202 7.31 -25.99 -4.95
C TYR A 202 7.54 -26.72 -6.28
N ASP A 203 8.78 -27.11 -6.56
CA ASP A 203 9.15 -27.84 -7.79
C ASP A 203 8.50 -29.24 -7.83
N ALA A 204 8.45 -29.94 -6.68
CA ALA A 204 7.83 -31.25 -6.59
C ALA A 204 6.30 -31.21 -6.75
N ALA A 205 5.66 -30.08 -6.44
CA ALA A 205 4.22 -29.96 -6.48
C ALA A 205 3.65 -29.91 -7.90
N GLY A 206 4.41 -29.47 -8.91
CA GLY A 206 3.93 -29.40 -10.29
C GLY A 206 2.74 -28.46 -10.44
N LEU A 207 2.89 -27.20 -10.05
CA LEU A 207 1.81 -26.23 -9.97
C LEU A 207 1.51 -25.55 -11.31
N HIS A 208 0.28 -25.11 -11.48
CA HIS A 208 -0.08 -24.14 -12.50
C HIS A 208 0.49 -22.77 -12.19
N ARG A 209 0.87 -22.01 -13.24
CA ARG A 209 1.31 -20.61 -13.13
C ARG A 209 0.12 -19.67 -13.01
N MET A 210 0.31 -18.57 -12.30
CA MET A 210 -0.72 -17.55 -12.10
C MET A 210 -0.61 -16.37 -13.08
N GLU A 211 0.55 -16.16 -13.67
CA GLU A 211 0.85 -15.02 -14.57
C GLU A 211 -0.08 -14.93 -15.78
N PRO A 212 -0.54 -16.03 -16.42
CA PRO A 212 -1.47 -15.95 -17.55
C PRO A 212 -2.79 -15.24 -17.22
N TYR A 213 -3.24 -15.29 -15.98
CA TYR A 213 -4.41 -14.56 -15.52
C TYR A 213 -4.25 -13.04 -15.62
N PHE A 214 -3.08 -12.52 -15.23
CA PHE A 214 -2.80 -11.07 -15.33
C PHE A 214 -2.69 -10.61 -16.77
N SER A 215 -2.18 -11.45 -17.64
CA SER A 215 -2.18 -11.19 -19.10
C SER A 215 -3.62 -11.11 -19.64
N ALA A 216 -4.50 -12.02 -19.22
CA ALA A 216 -5.93 -11.99 -19.57
C ALA A 216 -6.61 -10.74 -18.99
N LEU A 217 -6.33 -10.36 -17.74
CA LEU A 217 -6.88 -9.14 -17.13
C LEU A 217 -6.44 -7.89 -17.88
N ARG A 218 -5.16 -7.79 -18.24
CA ARG A 218 -4.66 -6.68 -19.06
C ARG A 218 -5.38 -6.61 -20.40
N ALA A 219 -5.52 -7.75 -21.09
CA ALA A 219 -6.22 -7.82 -22.37
C ALA A 219 -7.70 -7.43 -22.24
N ALA A 220 -8.38 -7.90 -21.19
CA ALA A 220 -9.78 -7.53 -20.92
C ALA A 220 -9.97 -6.02 -20.69
N LEU A 221 -9.04 -5.39 -19.98
CA LEU A 221 -9.06 -3.94 -19.75
C LEU A 221 -8.86 -3.15 -21.07
N LEU A 222 -7.93 -3.59 -21.91
CA LEU A 222 -7.74 -2.99 -23.25
C LEU A 222 -8.98 -3.14 -24.13
N GLN A 223 -9.62 -4.30 -24.10
CA GLN A 223 -10.86 -4.59 -24.86
C GLN A 223 -12.08 -3.83 -24.30
N ALA A 224 -12.06 -3.41 -23.04
CA ALA A 224 -13.13 -2.64 -22.41
C ALA A 224 -13.22 -1.20 -22.91
N ALA A 225 -12.21 -0.71 -23.60
CA ALA A 225 -12.18 0.66 -24.09
C ALA A 225 -13.34 0.96 -25.04
N PRO A 226 -13.80 2.22 -25.11
CA PRO A 226 -14.77 2.66 -26.10
C PRO A 226 -14.36 2.29 -27.52
N ALA A 227 -15.33 1.89 -28.35
CA ALA A 227 -15.06 1.40 -29.71
C ALA A 227 -14.31 2.41 -30.58
N GLY A 228 -13.36 1.92 -31.39
CA GLY A 228 -12.63 2.73 -32.38
C GLY A 228 -11.29 3.31 -31.86
N LEU A 229 -10.89 3.03 -30.62
CA LEU A 229 -9.59 3.45 -30.08
C LEU A 229 -8.54 2.37 -30.34
N ALA A 230 -7.46 2.75 -31.02
CA ALA A 230 -6.35 1.84 -31.30
C ALA A 230 -5.40 1.65 -30.12
N ASP A 231 -5.25 2.69 -29.28
CA ASP A 231 -4.36 2.73 -28.13
C ASP A 231 -5.06 3.41 -26.94
N PRO A 232 -5.93 2.69 -26.23
CA PRO A 232 -6.70 3.27 -25.13
C PRO A 232 -5.81 3.54 -23.91
N ARG A 233 -5.99 4.72 -23.30
CA ARG A 233 -5.36 5.07 -22.01
C ARG A 233 -6.13 4.48 -20.84
N ILE A 234 -5.45 3.62 -20.10
CA ILE A 234 -6.00 2.95 -18.93
C ILE A 234 -5.30 3.46 -17.68
N VAL A 235 -6.05 3.69 -16.61
CA VAL A 235 -5.51 4.06 -15.29
C VAL A 235 -6.13 3.19 -14.20
N VAL A 236 -5.42 3.05 -13.07
CA VAL A 236 -5.92 2.43 -11.84
C VAL A 236 -6.30 3.55 -10.86
N LEU A 237 -7.58 3.72 -10.58
CA LEU A 237 -8.06 4.74 -9.63
C LEU A 237 -8.03 4.18 -8.20
N SER A 238 -7.16 4.74 -7.38
CA SER A 238 -6.92 4.38 -5.98
C SER A 238 -7.48 5.43 -5.02
N PRO A 239 -7.94 5.03 -3.82
CA PRO A 239 -8.22 5.98 -2.73
C PRO A 239 -6.95 6.49 -2.03
N GLY A 240 -5.75 6.04 -2.44
CA GLY A 240 -4.47 6.46 -1.88
C GLY A 240 -3.90 5.49 -0.84
N THR A 241 -2.77 5.90 -0.25
CA THR A 241 -1.99 5.09 0.70
C THR A 241 -2.71 4.77 2.01
N HIS A 242 -3.76 5.53 2.35
CA HIS A 242 -4.61 5.27 3.51
C HIS A 242 -5.63 4.14 3.28
N SER A 243 -5.67 3.54 2.10
CA SER A 243 -6.49 2.36 1.83
C SER A 243 -5.91 1.13 2.52
N GLU A 244 -6.78 0.30 3.11
CA GLU A 244 -6.38 -0.99 3.70
C GLU A 244 -5.64 -1.90 2.72
N THR A 245 -5.91 -1.75 1.43
CA THR A 245 -5.36 -2.55 0.34
C THR A 245 -4.46 -1.75 -0.61
N ALA A 246 -3.80 -0.70 -0.11
CA ALA A 246 -2.93 0.16 -0.91
C ALA A 246 -1.83 -0.66 -1.62
N TYR A 247 -1.23 -1.63 -0.93
CA TYR A 247 -0.25 -2.54 -1.52
C TYR A 247 -0.81 -3.30 -2.73
N ASP A 248 -1.99 -3.93 -2.59
CA ASP A 248 -2.66 -4.69 -3.66
C ASP A 248 -2.92 -3.82 -4.90
N GLN A 249 -3.29 -2.57 -4.69
CA GLN A 249 -3.58 -1.61 -5.76
C GLN A 249 -2.31 -1.19 -6.51
N ALA A 250 -1.24 -0.88 -5.79
CA ALA A 250 0.06 -0.55 -6.38
C ALA A 250 0.66 -1.76 -7.11
N PHE A 251 0.52 -2.97 -6.55
CA PHE A 251 0.92 -4.21 -7.20
C PHE A 251 0.18 -4.41 -8.54
N LEU A 252 -1.13 -4.23 -8.56
CA LEU A 252 -1.94 -4.35 -9.78
C LEU A 252 -1.51 -3.32 -10.84
N ALA A 253 -1.33 -2.06 -10.44
CA ALA A 253 -0.86 -1.01 -11.34
C ALA A 253 0.48 -1.39 -11.99
N ASN A 254 1.42 -1.88 -11.19
CA ASN A 254 2.74 -2.31 -11.63
C ASN A 254 2.69 -3.51 -12.59
N ILE A 255 2.03 -4.61 -12.19
CA ILE A 255 2.01 -5.84 -12.99
C ILE A 255 1.23 -5.67 -14.30
N LEU A 256 0.19 -4.82 -14.30
CA LEU A 256 -0.58 -4.50 -15.50
C LEU A 256 0.09 -3.41 -16.36
N GLY A 257 1.04 -2.67 -15.82
CA GLY A 257 1.74 -1.57 -16.50
C GLY A 257 0.83 -0.37 -16.76
N PHE A 258 -0.11 -0.06 -15.84
CA PHE A 258 -1.00 1.10 -15.91
C PHE A 258 -0.72 2.06 -14.76
N PRO A 259 -0.78 3.40 -14.98
CA PRO A 259 -0.52 4.37 -13.92
C PRO A 259 -1.54 4.28 -12.80
N LEU A 260 -1.06 4.38 -11.56
CA LEU A 260 -1.88 4.52 -10.35
C LEU A 260 -2.21 5.98 -10.13
N VAL A 261 -3.49 6.32 -10.12
CA VAL A 261 -3.97 7.70 -9.95
C VAL A 261 -4.98 7.79 -8.81
N GLN A 262 -5.11 8.98 -8.23
CA GLN A 262 -6.15 9.31 -7.26
C GLN A 262 -7.20 10.24 -7.89
N GLY A 263 -8.32 10.46 -7.23
CA GLY A 263 -9.38 11.35 -7.74
C GLY A 263 -8.90 12.76 -8.02
N GLU A 264 -7.97 13.26 -7.23
CA GLU A 264 -7.35 14.58 -7.40
C GLU A 264 -6.45 14.71 -8.64
N ASP A 265 -5.91 13.60 -9.15
CA ASP A 265 -5.09 13.56 -10.37
C ASP A 265 -5.94 13.68 -11.64
N LEU A 266 -7.25 13.53 -11.52
CA LEU A 266 -8.18 13.49 -12.65
C LEU A 266 -9.10 14.71 -12.68
N VAL A 267 -9.58 15.04 -13.89
CA VAL A 267 -10.59 16.07 -14.13
C VAL A 267 -11.53 15.65 -15.25
N VAL A 268 -12.81 16.03 -15.13
CA VAL A 268 -13.79 15.89 -16.21
C VAL A 268 -13.91 17.23 -16.95
N GLN A 269 -13.60 17.22 -18.24
CA GLN A 269 -13.78 18.35 -19.13
C GLN A 269 -14.50 17.90 -20.41
N GLU A 270 -15.49 18.64 -20.85
CA GLU A 270 -16.30 18.36 -22.06
C GLU A 270 -16.91 16.94 -22.03
N GLY A 271 -17.19 16.43 -20.83
CA GLY A 271 -17.76 15.09 -20.63
C GLY A 271 -16.77 13.94 -20.84
N SER A 272 -15.48 14.19 -20.90
CA SER A 272 -14.39 13.19 -20.93
C SER A 272 -13.51 13.32 -19.70
N VAL A 273 -12.86 12.23 -19.31
CA VAL A 273 -11.92 12.20 -18.18
C VAL A 273 -10.50 12.42 -18.69
N TRP A 274 -9.74 13.24 -17.96
CA TRP A 274 -8.38 13.62 -18.30
C TRP A 274 -7.46 13.55 -17.08
N ILE A 275 -6.18 13.27 -17.29
CA ILE A 275 -5.14 13.46 -16.28
C ILE A 275 -4.80 14.95 -16.22
N LYS A 276 -4.74 15.51 -15.01
CA LYS A 276 -4.35 16.91 -14.80
C LYS A 276 -2.86 17.08 -15.13
N PRO A 277 -2.48 18.03 -15.98
CA PRO A 277 -1.08 18.30 -16.24
C PRO A 277 -0.47 19.14 -15.12
N ALA A 278 0.85 19.19 -15.06
CA ALA A 278 1.59 20.15 -14.23
C ALA A 278 1.13 21.59 -14.55
N GLY A 279 1.00 22.42 -13.51
CA GLY A 279 0.52 23.80 -13.66
C GLY A 279 -0.99 23.96 -13.94
N PHE A 280 -1.80 22.90 -13.76
CA PHE A 280 -3.26 23.00 -13.83
C PHE A 280 -3.80 24.02 -12.81
N PRO A 281 -4.78 24.93 -13.15
CA PRO A 281 -5.58 24.94 -14.38
C PRO A 281 -5.02 25.81 -15.53
N GLN A 282 -3.80 26.34 -15.41
CA GLN A 282 -3.19 27.19 -16.43
C GLN A 282 -2.91 26.44 -17.73
N GLN A 283 -2.69 25.13 -17.66
CA GLN A 283 -2.51 24.25 -18.79
C GLN A 283 -3.78 23.41 -19.05
N GLN A 284 -4.12 23.22 -20.31
CA GLN A 284 -5.22 22.34 -20.66
C GLN A 284 -4.78 20.87 -20.54
N PRO A 285 -5.65 19.98 -20.04
CA PRO A 285 -5.37 18.54 -20.02
C PRO A 285 -5.17 18.01 -21.44
N GLN A 286 -4.13 17.22 -21.62
CA GLN A 286 -3.78 16.66 -22.94
C GLN A 286 -4.00 15.14 -23.01
N GLU A 287 -3.99 14.46 -21.87
CA GLU A 287 -4.12 13.02 -21.83
C GLU A 287 -5.51 12.60 -21.37
N ARG A 288 -6.31 12.11 -22.34
CA ARG A 288 -7.62 11.57 -22.09
C ARG A 288 -7.49 10.16 -21.50
N VAL A 289 -8.33 9.85 -20.49
CA VAL A 289 -8.48 8.54 -19.90
C VAL A 289 -9.69 7.85 -20.50
N ASP A 290 -9.51 6.64 -21.04
CA ASP A 290 -10.54 5.87 -21.73
C ASP A 290 -11.10 4.73 -20.88
N VAL A 291 -10.26 4.14 -20.01
CA VAL A 291 -10.65 3.08 -19.08
C VAL A 291 -10.09 3.37 -17.69
N ILE A 292 -10.91 3.17 -16.68
CA ILE A 292 -10.53 3.30 -15.27
C ILE A 292 -10.79 1.96 -14.57
N LEU A 293 -9.73 1.26 -14.16
CA LEU A 293 -9.83 0.17 -13.20
C LEU A 293 -9.98 0.80 -11.82
N ARG A 294 -11.20 0.87 -11.30
CA ARG A 294 -11.46 1.52 -10.02
C ARG A 294 -11.17 0.60 -8.84
N ARG A 295 -10.51 1.18 -7.85
CA ARG A 295 -10.32 0.58 -6.52
C ARG A 295 -11.04 1.42 -5.45
N VAL A 296 -11.75 2.44 -5.87
CA VAL A 296 -12.66 3.29 -5.08
C VAL A 296 -14.06 2.72 -5.17
N ASP A 297 -14.77 2.61 -4.06
CA ASP A 297 -16.15 2.14 -4.05
C ASP A 297 -17.06 3.07 -4.86
N ALA A 298 -18.05 2.49 -5.52
CA ALA A 298 -18.85 3.20 -6.50
C ALA A 298 -19.49 4.48 -5.96
N GLU A 299 -20.02 4.44 -4.73
CA GLU A 299 -20.66 5.60 -4.09
C GLU A 299 -19.71 6.79 -3.91
N TRP A 300 -18.39 6.54 -3.81
CA TRP A 300 -17.36 7.57 -3.63
C TRP A 300 -16.78 8.10 -4.95
N CYS A 301 -17.17 7.51 -6.09
CA CYS A 301 -16.57 7.86 -7.39
C CYS A 301 -16.96 9.23 -7.91
N ASP A 302 -18.07 9.82 -7.47
CA ASP A 302 -18.54 11.13 -7.96
C ASP A 302 -19.21 11.95 -6.85
N PRO A 303 -18.61 13.07 -6.41
CA PRO A 303 -19.21 13.93 -5.38
C PRO A 303 -20.47 14.66 -5.84
N LEU A 304 -20.74 14.77 -7.14
CA LEU A 304 -21.92 15.50 -7.63
C LEU A 304 -23.17 14.64 -7.67
N GLU A 305 -23.06 13.39 -8.10
CA GLU A 305 -24.25 12.55 -8.35
C GLU A 305 -24.39 11.38 -7.36
N LEU A 306 -23.32 10.98 -6.66
CA LEU A 306 -23.33 9.79 -5.80
C LEU A 306 -23.22 10.19 -4.32
N ARG A 307 -22.03 10.54 -3.85
CA ARG A 307 -21.81 10.90 -2.44
C ARG A 307 -21.25 12.30 -2.31
N ALA A 308 -22.10 13.23 -1.87
CA ALA A 308 -21.67 14.61 -1.63
C ALA A 308 -20.51 14.67 -0.63
N GLY A 309 -19.48 15.43 -0.95
CA GLY A 309 -18.29 15.58 -0.14
C GLY A 309 -17.24 14.47 -0.31
N SER A 310 -17.40 13.52 -1.25
CA SER A 310 -16.33 12.58 -1.60
C SER A 310 -15.11 13.32 -2.13
N GLN A 311 -13.95 13.01 -1.56
CA GLN A 311 -12.63 13.46 -2.05
C GLN A 311 -11.87 12.36 -2.81
N LEU A 312 -12.45 11.15 -2.88
CA LEU A 312 -11.84 9.98 -3.53
C LEU A 312 -12.20 9.86 -5.01
N GLY A 313 -13.27 10.53 -5.42
CA GLY A 313 -13.80 10.47 -6.77
C GLY A 313 -13.52 11.73 -7.59
N VAL A 314 -14.11 11.76 -8.78
CA VAL A 314 -13.94 12.83 -9.75
C VAL A 314 -15.31 13.46 -10.05
N ALA A 315 -15.44 14.75 -9.85
CA ALA A 315 -16.70 15.48 -10.11
C ALA A 315 -17.11 15.36 -11.58
N GLY A 316 -18.32 14.83 -11.83
CA GLY A 316 -18.87 14.61 -13.18
C GLY A 316 -18.46 13.29 -13.83
N LEU A 317 -17.80 12.38 -13.09
CA LEU A 317 -17.39 11.07 -13.61
C LEU A 317 -18.61 10.24 -14.07
N THR A 318 -19.70 10.27 -13.32
CA THR A 318 -20.94 9.57 -13.67
C THR A 318 -21.51 10.01 -15.02
N GLU A 319 -21.45 11.31 -15.31
CA GLU A 319 -21.87 11.84 -16.61
C GLU A 319 -20.94 11.40 -17.75
N ALA A 320 -19.62 11.39 -17.53
CA ALA A 320 -18.67 10.89 -18.52
C ALA A 320 -18.92 9.40 -18.86
N VAL A 321 -19.25 8.59 -17.84
CA VAL A 321 -19.65 7.18 -18.02
C VAL A 321 -20.96 7.08 -18.79
N ARG A 322 -21.98 7.88 -18.46
CA ARG A 322 -23.27 7.88 -19.17
C ARG A 322 -23.15 8.26 -20.64
N ARG A 323 -22.20 9.12 -20.98
CA ARG A 323 -21.89 9.48 -22.36
C ARG A 323 -21.10 8.40 -23.12
N GLY A 324 -20.61 7.38 -22.41
CA GLY A 324 -19.75 6.36 -22.99
C GLY A 324 -18.36 6.85 -23.35
N ASN A 325 -17.94 7.97 -22.78
CA ASN A 325 -16.63 8.59 -23.03
C ASN A 325 -15.52 7.97 -22.19
N VAL A 326 -15.85 7.29 -21.11
CA VAL A 326 -14.92 6.54 -20.25
C VAL A 326 -15.60 5.26 -19.79
N ARG A 327 -14.83 4.18 -19.68
CA ARG A 327 -15.26 2.90 -19.14
C ARG A 327 -14.76 2.73 -17.72
N LEU A 328 -15.65 2.43 -16.77
CA LEU A 328 -15.27 2.01 -15.43
C LEU A 328 -15.31 0.48 -15.32
N VAL A 329 -14.28 -0.10 -14.73
CA VAL A 329 -14.15 -1.52 -14.46
C VAL A 329 -13.99 -1.72 -12.95
N ASN A 330 -14.86 -2.44 -12.28
CA ASN A 330 -16.17 -2.88 -12.78
C ASN A 330 -17.12 -1.69 -12.83
N GLY A 331 -18.20 -1.87 -13.61
CA GLY A 331 -19.19 -0.81 -13.80
C GLY A 331 -19.74 -0.28 -12.47
N LEU A 332 -20.13 0.99 -12.46
CA LEU A 332 -20.85 1.57 -11.33
C LEU A 332 -22.13 0.77 -11.07
N GLY A 333 -22.46 0.56 -9.80
CA GLY A 333 -23.61 -0.25 -9.39
C GLY A 333 -23.33 -1.74 -9.23
N ALA A 334 -22.13 -2.23 -9.56
CA ALA A 334 -21.76 -3.64 -9.34
C ALA A 334 -21.93 -4.07 -7.86
N GLY A 335 -21.81 -3.13 -6.93
CA GLY A 335 -22.01 -3.40 -5.50
C GLY A 335 -23.38 -3.98 -5.12
N VAL A 336 -24.41 -3.83 -5.95
CA VAL A 336 -25.72 -4.45 -5.69
C VAL A 336 -25.66 -5.98 -5.69
N LEU A 337 -24.70 -6.56 -6.42
CA LEU A 337 -24.52 -8.02 -6.48
C LEU A 337 -23.83 -8.59 -5.21
N GLU A 338 -23.22 -7.77 -4.37
CA GLU A 338 -22.63 -8.20 -3.11
C GLU A 338 -23.69 -8.36 -2.00
N ASN A 339 -24.93 -8.10 -2.34
CA ASN A 339 -26.10 -8.24 -1.47
C ASN A 339 -26.39 -9.73 -1.14
N PRO A 340 -26.25 -10.17 0.12
CA PRO A 340 -26.60 -11.54 0.50
C PRO A 340 -28.09 -11.86 0.32
N GLY A 341 -28.95 -10.84 0.24
CA GLY A 341 -30.38 -11.02 -0.05
C GLY A 341 -30.68 -11.58 -1.46
N LEU A 342 -29.71 -11.55 -2.39
CA LEU A 342 -29.83 -12.18 -3.69
C LEU A 342 -29.59 -13.69 -3.65
N MET A 343 -28.87 -14.21 -2.66
CA MET A 343 -28.43 -15.62 -2.61
C MET A 343 -29.58 -16.62 -2.69
N PRO A 344 -30.74 -16.43 -2.03
CA PRO A 344 -31.87 -17.35 -2.14
C PRO A 344 -32.41 -17.49 -3.56
N PHE A 345 -32.30 -16.43 -4.37
CA PHE A 345 -32.86 -16.35 -5.71
C PHE A 345 -31.86 -16.81 -6.80
N MET A 346 -30.58 -16.99 -6.50
CA MET A 346 -29.55 -17.33 -7.50
C MET A 346 -29.85 -18.58 -8.31
N PRO A 347 -30.40 -19.66 -7.78
CA PRO A 347 -30.78 -20.83 -8.60
C PRO A 347 -31.84 -20.50 -9.67
N ALA A 348 -32.90 -19.76 -9.31
CA ALA A 348 -33.93 -19.34 -10.23
C ALA A 348 -33.43 -18.32 -11.26
N VAL A 349 -32.55 -17.43 -10.84
CA VAL A 349 -31.87 -16.45 -11.71
C VAL A 349 -30.98 -17.17 -12.72
N CYS A 350 -30.23 -18.21 -12.31
CA CYS A 350 -29.39 -19.02 -13.19
C CYS A 350 -30.21 -19.73 -14.25
N GLU A 351 -31.29 -20.40 -13.86
CA GLU A 351 -32.21 -21.05 -14.79
C GLU A 351 -32.81 -20.02 -15.77
N ARG A 352 -33.21 -18.84 -15.27
CA ARG A 352 -33.90 -17.83 -16.09
C ARG A 352 -32.98 -17.11 -17.07
N LEU A 353 -31.75 -16.78 -16.66
CA LEU A 353 -30.81 -16.02 -17.50
C LEU A 353 -29.91 -16.90 -18.36
N LEU A 354 -29.42 -18.03 -17.81
CA LEU A 354 -28.49 -18.92 -18.52
C LEU A 354 -29.13 -20.18 -19.04
N GLY A 355 -30.32 -20.57 -18.57
CA GLY A 355 -30.95 -21.85 -18.89
C GLY A 355 -30.25 -23.06 -18.27
N GLU A 356 -29.50 -22.85 -17.19
CA GLU A 356 -28.66 -23.84 -16.53
C GLU A 356 -28.98 -23.95 -15.05
N GLN A 357 -28.61 -25.09 -14.45
CA GLN A 357 -28.64 -25.26 -13.01
C GLN A 357 -27.37 -24.63 -12.41
N LEU A 358 -27.51 -23.99 -11.25
CA LEU A 358 -26.39 -23.37 -10.52
C LEU A 358 -25.42 -24.45 -10.00
N ARG A 359 -24.19 -24.45 -10.48
CA ARG A 359 -23.16 -25.46 -10.16
C ARG A 359 -22.45 -25.22 -8.83
N LEU A 360 -22.30 -23.96 -8.46
CA LEU A 360 -21.64 -23.55 -7.20
C LEU A 360 -22.67 -22.86 -6.31
N PRO A 361 -23.27 -23.59 -5.36
CA PRO A 361 -24.36 -23.07 -4.53
C PRO A 361 -23.83 -22.03 -3.53
N SER A 362 -24.67 -21.09 -3.17
CA SER A 362 -24.45 -20.21 -2.01
C SER A 362 -24.75 -20.97 -0.72
N VAL A 363 -24.19 -20.51 0.41
CA VAL A 363 -24.64 -20.96 1.74
C VAL A 363 -26.15 -20.76 1.86
N PRO A 364 -26.87 -21.70 2.51
CA PRO A 364 -28.32 -21.55 2.71
C PRO A 364 -28.60 -20.21 3.41
N THR A 365 -29.39 -19.38 2.75
CA THR A 365 -29.70 -18.01 3.17
C THR A 365 -31.19 -17.78 3.11
N LEU A 366 -31.76 -17.18 4.14
CA LEU A 366 -33.14 -16.77 4.23
C LEU A 366 -33.23 -15.25 4.19
N TRP A 367 -34.03 -14.70 3.28
CA TRP A 367 -34.29 -13.26 3.26
C TRP A 367 -35.56 -12.94 4.06
N CYS A 368 -35.44 -12.03 5.05
CA CYS A 368 -36.56 -11.71 5.94
C CYS A 368 -37.67 -10.87 5.27
N GLY A 369 -37.51 -10.45 4.02
CA GLY A 369 -38.56 -9.80 3.24
C GLY A 369 -39.68 -10.78 2.79
N GLU A 370 -39.44 -12.10 2.85
CA GLU A 370 -40.43 -13.13 2.62
C GLU A 370 -40.99 -13.71 3.94
N PRO A 371 -42.28 -13.98 4.06
CA PRO A 371 -42.87 -14.45 5.32
C PRO A 371 -42.18 -15.69 5.90
N ASP A 372 -41.86 -16.68 5.06
CA ASP A 372 -41.23 -17.95 5.47
C ASP A 372 -39.75 -17.68 5.89
N GLY A 373 -39.06 -16.82 5.14
CA GLY A 373 -37.70 -16.39 5.49
C GLY A 373 -37.65 -15.65 6.81
N LEU A 374 -38.59 -14.75 7.05
CA LEU A 374 -38.71 -14.02 8.32
C LEU A 374 -38.96 -14.98 9.50
N ALA A 375 -39.92 -15.88 9.35
CA ALA A 375 -40.23 -16.86 10.38
C ALA A 375 -39.03 -17.72 10.73
N GLY A 376 -38.33 -18.29 9.72
CA GLY A 376 -37.14 -19.10 9.93
C GLY A 376 -35.99 -18.37 10.62
N VAL A 377 -35.76 -17.10 10.27
CA VAL A 377 -34.72 -16.29 10.92
C VAL A 377 -35.10 -15.95 12.37
N LEU A 378 -36.37 -15.60 12.63
CA LEU A 378 -36.81 -15.28 13.98
C LEU A 378 -36.80 -16.50 14.91
N ASP A 379 -37.10 -17.68 14.39
CA ASP A 379 -37.02 -18.94 15.12
C ASP A 379 -35.56 -19.29 15.45
N ALA A 380 -34.63 -19.11 14.49
CA ALA A 380 -33.21 -19.32 14.72
C ALA A 380 -32.61 -18.34 15.74
N VAL A 381 -33.08 -17.08 15.75
CA VAL A 381 -32.68 -16.06 16.76
C VAL A 381 -33.22 -16.45 18.15
N ALA A 382 -34.41 -17.01 18.24
CA ALA A 382 -34.99 -17.44 19.51
C ALA A 382 -34.34 -18.70 20.11
N ASP A 383 -33.87 -19.62 19.26
CA ASP A 383 -33.25 -20.89 19.66
C ASP A 383 -31.82 -20.72 20.20
N ASP A 384 -31.18 -19.59 19.97
CA ASP A 384 -29.82 -19.22 20.42
C ASP A 384 -28.74 -20.32 20.25
N ARG A 385 -28.96 -21.26 19.34
CA ARG A 385 -28.04 -22.37 19.07
C ARG A 385 -26.86 -21.94 18.20
N GLY A 386 -26.86 -20.70 17.75
CA GLY A 386 -25.79 -20.18 16.92
C GLY A 386 -25.69 -20.79 15.52
N GLU A 387 -26.74 -21.46 15.03
CA GLU A 387 -26.77 -22.14 13.74
C GLU A 387 -26.87 -21.16 12.55
N MET A 388 -27.28 -19.93 12.82
CA MET A 388 -27.48 -18.89 11.80
C MET A 388 -26.80 -17.58 12.18
N THR A 389 -26.25 -16.90 11.19
CA THR A 389 -25.71 -15.53 11.34
C THR A 389 -26.65 -14.55 10.67
N VAL A 390 -27.18 -13.59 11.45
CA VAL A 390 -28.02 -12.52 10.92
C VAL A 390 -27.11 -11.40 10.39
N ARG A 391 -27.44 -10.89 9.20
CA ARG A 391 -26.75 -9.76 8.55
C ARG A 391 -27.73 -8.77 7.96
N GLU A 392 -27.34 -7.50 7.87
CA GLU A 392 -28.01 -6.55 6.98
C GLU A 392 -27.62 -6.84 5.53
N ILE A 393 -28.52 -6.55 4.60
CA ILE A 393 -28.26 -6.71 3.16
C ILE A 393 -27.10 -5.83 2.69
N ASP A 394 -26.84 -4.71 3.34
CA ASP A 394 -25.71 -3.81 3.10
C ASP A 394 -24.37 -4.28 3.73
N GLY A 395 -24.33 -5.50 4.29
CA GLY A 395 -23.10 -6.12 4.79
C GLY A 395 -22.68 -5.76 6.21
N ARG A 396 -23.44 -4.95 6.96
CA ARG A 396 -23.13 -4.52 8.33
C ARG A 396 -23.49 -5.60 9.36
N ALA A 397 -22.59 -6.55 9.59
CA ALA A 397 -22.82 -7.67 10.52
C ALA A 397 -22.34 -7.40 11.96
N ALA A 398 -21.25 -6.64 12.13
CA ALA A 398 -20.55 -6.51 13.41
C ALA A 398 -21.41 -5.88 14.54
N GLU A 399 -22.25 -4.93 14.21
CA GLU A 399 -23.13 -4.28 15.19
C GLU A 399 -24.30 -5.18 15.65
N LEU A 400 -24.70 -6.15 14.83
CA LEU A 400 -25.83 -7.05 15.11
C LEU A 400 -25.43 -8.18 16.07
N SER A 401 -24.19 -8.65 16.00
CA SER A 401 -23.68 -9.72 16.86
C SER A 401 -23.51 -9.31 18.32
N ALA A 402 -23.54 -8.01 18.61
CA ALA A 402 -23.48 -7.46 19.96
C ALA A 402 -24.87 -7.27 20.60
N LEU A 403 -25.96 -7.44 19.82
CA LEU A 403 -27.32 -7.27 20.32
C LEU A 403 -27.81 -8.54 21.01
N ASP A 404 -28.58 -8.36 22.08
CA ASP A 404 -29.36 -9.46 22.68
C ASP A 404 -30.46 -9.94 21.72
N PRO A 405 -30.95 -11.18 21.86
CA PRO A 405 -31.95 -11.76 20.94
C PRO A 405 -33.23 -10.94 20.82
N ALA A 406 -33.69 -10.30 21.88
CA ALA A 406 -34.92 -9.49 21.89
C ALA A 406 -34.74 -8.20 21.09
N SER A 407 -33.60 -7.52 21.27
CA SER A 407 -33.25 -6.31 20.56
C SER A 407 -33.01 -6.61 19.05
N LEU A 408 -32.34 -7.71 18.74
CA LEU A 408 -32.12 -8.16 17.36
C LEU A 408 -33.48 -8.48 16.68
N ARG A 409 -34.36 -9.21 17.35
CA ARG A 409 -35.72 -9.50 16.87
C ARG A 409 -36.51 -8.22 16.59
N ALA A 410 -36.49 -7.24 17.51
CA ALA A 410 -37.18 -5.98 17.32
C ALA A 410 -36.66 -5.21 16.11
N ARG A 411 -35.34 -5.20 15.89
CA ARG A 411 -34.69 -4.56 14.74
C ARG A 411 -35.06 -5.21 13.41
N ILE A 412 -35.10 -6.55 13.38
CA ILE A 412 -35.53 -7.31 12.19
C ILE A 412 -36.98 -6.98 11.86
N LEU A 413 -37.90 -7.02 12.85
CA LEU A 413 -39.31 -6.75 12.65
C LEU A 413 -39.60 -5.30 12.20
N ALA A 414 -38.75 -4.34 12.57
CA ALA A 414 -38.90 -2.96 12.15
C ALA A 414 -38.64 -2.74 10.65
N ALA A 415 -37.78 -3.55 10.02
CA ALA A 415 -37.43 -3.42 8.61
C ALA A 415 -37.01 -4.79 8.01
N PRO A 416 -37.92 -5.77 7.90
CA PRO A 416 -37.56 -7.14 7.57
C PRO A 416 -36.77 -7.29 6.26
N HIS A 417 -37.16 -6.51 5.24
CA HIS A 417 -36.50 -6.53 3.92
C HIS A 417 -35.02 -6.20 3.93
N ARG A 418 -34.50 -5.63 5.03
CA ARG A 418 -33.09 -5.28 5.17
C ARG A 418 -32.25 -6.37 5.80
N PHE A 419 -32.81 -7.51 6.18
CA PHE A 419 -32.09 -8.55 6.89
C PHE A 419 -32.13 -9.89 6.18
N VAL A 420 -31.06 -10.66 6.38
CA VAL A 420 -30.91 -12.06 5.99
C VAL A 420 -30.39 -12.87 7.16
N GLY A 421 -30.79 -14.13 7.20
CA GLY A 421 -30.16 -15.16 8.04
C GLY A 421 -29.38 -16.14 7.15
N GLN A 422 -28.10 -16.29 7.42
CA GLN A 422 -27.22 -17.24 6.72
C GLN A 422 -26.86 -18.39 7.65
N THR A 423 -27.03 -19.64 7.20
CA THR A 423 -26.61 -20.82 7.94
C THR A 423 -25.10 -20.81 8.16
N ARG A 424 -24.66 -21.05 9.39
CA ARG A 424 -23.23 -21.23 9.68
C ARG A 424 -22.75 -22.55 9.17
N VAL A 425 -21.84 -22.50 8.19
CA VAL A 425 -21.18 -23.69 7.68
C VAL A 425 -19.97 -24.00 8.54
N PRO A 426 -19.81 -25.25 9.04
CA PRO A 426 -18.56 -25.65 9.70
C PRO A 426 -17.44 -25.71 8.64
N LEU A 427 -16.70 -24.60 8.52
CA LEU A 427 -15.65 -24.43 7.52
C LEU A 427 -14.58 -25.50 7.62
N SER A 428 -14.01 -25.92 6.49
CA SER A 428 -12.84 -26.79 6.47
C SER A 428 -11.65 -26.16 7.20
N GLN A 429 -10.76 -27.01 7.69
CA GLN A 429 -9.59 -26.60 8.44
C GLN A 429 -8.30 -27.07 7.77
N ALA A 430 -7.23 -26.32 7.98
CA ALA A 430 -5.89 -26.68 7.53
C ALA A 430 -4.87 -26.43 8.66
N PRO A 431 -3.72 -27.15 8.63
CA PRO A 431 -2.63 -26.91 9.57
C PRO A 431 -2.10 -25.49 9.44
N ALA A 432 -1.99 -24.76 10.54
CA ALA A 432 -1.41 -23.42 10.59
C ALA A 432 -0.30 -23.35 11.64
N TRP A 433 0.78 -22.63 11.32
CA TRP A 433 1.95 -22.47 12.17
C TRP A 433 1.84 -21.21 13.03
N GLY A 434 2.08 -21.34 14.35
CA GLY A 434 2.27 -20.19 15.22
C GLY A 434 1.06 -19.30 15.51
N SER A 435 -0.15 -19.65 15.06
CA SER A 435 -1.37 -18.82 15.16
C SER A 435 -1.90 -18.56 16.58
N SER A 436 -1.37 -19.26 17.59
CA SER A 436 -1.77 -19.08 19.01
C SER A 436 -0.74 -18.34 19.87
N GLY A 437 0.08 -17.49 19.23
CA GLY A 437 1.19 -16.75 19.86
C GLY A 437 2.52 -17.47 19.63
N ARG A 438 3.53 -16.75 19.18
CA ARG A 438 4.88 -17.17 18.75
C ARG A 438 5.66 -18.17 19.64
N ALA A 439 5.02 -18.76 20.66
CA ALA A 439 5.67 -19.58 21.66
C ALA A 439 5.37 -21.10 21.58
N SER A 440 4.49 -21.57 20.67
CA SER A 440 4.06 -22.98 20.76
C SER A 440 4.86 -23.97 19.89
N GLY A 441 5.52 -23.54 18.81
CA GLY A 441 6.29 -24.45 17.92
C GLY A 441 5.47 -25.66 17.44
N ARG A 442 4.15 -25.53 17.36
CA ARG A 442 3.20 -26.58 16.98
C ARG A 442 2.25 -26.11 15.93
N VAL A 443 1.88 -27.01 15.05
CA VAL A 443 0.82 -26.82 14.06
C VAL A 443 -0.53 -27.11 14.69
N GLN A 444 -1.49 -26.25 14.45
CA GLN A 444 -2.87 -26.38 14.91
C GLN A 444 -3.84 -26.32 13.73
N PRO A 445 -5.00 -27.02 13.79
CA PRO A 445 -6.03 -26.92 12.80
C PRO A 445 -6.76 -25.57 12.91
N HIS A 446 -6.82 -24.81 11.82
CA HIS A 446 -7.55 -23.55 11.74
C HIS A 446 -8.55 -23.56 10.59
N PRO A 447 -9.79 -23.11 10.81
CA PRO A 447 -10.75 -22.96 9.73
C PRO A 447 -10.32 -21.85 8.76
N LEU A 448 -10.66 -22.04 7.49
CA LEU A 448 -10.25 -21.14 6.42
C LEU A 448 -11.39 -20.81 5.45
N VAL A 449 -11.22 -19.69 4.76
CA VAL A 449 -12.01 -19.23 3.63
C VAL A 449 -11.08 -19.08 2.44
N LEU A 450 -11.48 -19.61 1.29
CA LEU A 450 -10.78 -19.45 0.02
C LEU A 450 -11.39 -18.29 -0.76
N ARG A 451 -10.61 -17.26 -1.10
CA ARG A 451 -10.98 -16.27 -2.10
C ARG A 451 -10.45 -16.69 -3.46
N ALA A 452 -11.36 -17.00 -4.36
CA ALA A 452 -11.07 -17.25 -5.76
C ALA A 452 -11.31 -15.98 -6.58
N PHE A 453 -10.57 -15.80 -7.67
CA PHE A 453 -10.69 -14.65 -8.57
C PHE A 453 -11.05 -15.13 -9.97
N THR A 454 -11.85 -14.34 -10.68
CA THR A 454 -12.27 -14.65 -12.04
C THR A 454 -12.14 -13.40 -12.90
N VAL A 455 -11.63 -13.55 -14.11
CA VAL A 455 -11.50 -12.49 -15.10
C VAL A 455 -12.23 -12.85 -16.39
N ARG A 456 -12.76 -11.85 -17.05
CA ARG A 456 -13.29 -12.01 -18.39
C ARG A 456 -12.15 -12.18 -19.40
N ASP A 457 -12.22 -13.23 -20.22
CA ASP A 457 -11.27 -13.51 -21.30
C ASP A 457 -12.05 -13.73 -22.61
N GLY A 458 -12.15 -12.67 -23.41
CA GLY A 458 -13.00 -12.65 -24.58
C GLY A 458 -14.49 -12.84 -24.23
N ALA A 459 -15.07 -13.94 -24.64
CA ALA A 459 -16.47 -14.28 -24.39
C ALA A 459 -16.70 -15.12 -23.12
N ILE A 460 -15.64 -15.60 -22.47
CA ILE A 460 -15.72 -16.50 -21.32
C ILE A 460 -15.20 -15.82 -20.05
N TYR A 461 -15.45 -16.45 -18.91
CA TYR A 461 -14.86 -16.08 -17.64
C TYR A 461 -13.85 -17.15 -17.22
N ARG A 462 -12.66 -16.71 -16.83
CA ARG A 462 -11.53 -17.57 -16.46
C ARG A 462 -11.15 -17.35 -15.01
N PRO A 463 -11.24 -18.36 -14.14
CA PRO A 463 -10.70 -18.30 -12.79
C PRO A 463 -9.17 -18.28 -12.77
N LEU A 464 -8.61 -17.58 -11.78
CA LEU A 464 -7.19 -17.64 -11.43
C LEU A 464 -6.87 -19.02 -10.86
N VAL A 465 -5.93 -19.73 -11.46
CA VAL A 465 -5.52 -21.06 -10.96
C VAL A 465 -4.67 -20.89 -9.69
N GLY A 466 -5.37 -20.71 -8.59
CA GLY A 466 -4.85 -20.30 -7.30
C GLY A 466 -5.89 -19.51 -6.51
N GLY A 467 -5.45 -18.65 -5.64
CA GLY A 467 -6.32 -17.81 -4.82
C GLY A 467 -5.63 -17.29 -3.57
N LEU A 468 -6.43 -16.77 -2.67
CA LEU A 468 -6.00 -16.30 -1.36
C LEU A 468 -6.81 -17.02 -0.29
N ALA A 469 -6.19 -17.92 0.49
CA ALA A 469 -6.86 -18.54 1.62
C ALA A 469 -6.57 -17.73 2.89
N THR A 470 -7.61 -17.46 3.68
CA THR A 470 -7.53 -16.66 4.91
C THR A 470 -7.97 -17.51 6.10
N LEU A 471 -7.21 -17.50 7.18
CA LEU A 471 -7.57 -18.14 8.45
C LEU A 471 -8.59 -17.26 9.18
N VAL A 472 -9.68 -17.86 9.67
CA VAL A 472 -10.81 -17.10 10.23
C VAL A 472 -10.96 -17.17 11.74
N ASP A 473 -10.14 -17.97 12.43
CA ASP A 473 -10.13 -18.12 13.88
C ASP A 473 -8.78 -17.70 14.50
N GLY A 474 -8.80 -17.33 15.78
CA GLY A 474 -7.61 -17.02 16.57
C GLY A 474 -7.30 -15.52 16.65
N PRO A 475 -6.20 -15.16 17.34
CA PRO A 475 -5.81 -13.75 17.54
C PRO A 475 -5.49 -12.98 16.26
N THR A 476 -5.20 -13.70 15.17
CA THR A 476 -4.86 -13.16 13.84
C THR A 476 -5.97 -13.44 12.82
N ALA A 477 -7.21 -13.66 13.28
CA ALA A 477 -8.34 -13.94 12.41
C ALA A 477 -8.48 -12.87 11.30
N GLY A 478 -8.49 -13.32 10.05
CA GLY A 478 -8.58 -12.45 8.88
C GLY A 478 -7.27 -11.78 8.43
N LEU A 479 -6.18 -11.91 9.19
CA LEU A 479 -4.86 -11.36 8.84
C LEU A 479 -3.88 -12.43 8.36
N ALA A 480 -3.93 -13.64 8.93
CA ALA A 480 -3.07 -14.75 8.52
C ALA A 480 -3.62 -15.42 7.26
N THR A 481 -2.76 -15.59 6.28
CA THR A 481 -3.13 -16.13 4.96
C THR A 481 -2.29 -17.33 4.58
N LYS A 482 -2.76 -18.07 3.57
CA LYS A 482 -2.03 -19.17 2.93
C LYS A 482 -2.02 -18.95 1.43
N ASP A 483 -0.92 -19.32 0.79
CA ASP A 483 -0.91 -19.50 -0.66
C ASP A 483 -1.77 -20.70 -1.05
N VAL A 484 -2.40 -20.63 -2.20
CA VAL A 484 -3.30 -21.68 -2.72
C VAL A 484 -2.63 -22.36 -3.91
N TRP A 485 -2.21 -23.59 -3.71
CA TRP A 485 -1.49 -24.39 -4.68
C TRP A 485 -2.45 -25.32 -5.43
N VAL A 486 -2.59 -25.13 -6.72
CA VAL A 486 -3.40 -26.00 -7.60
C VAL A 486 -2.47 -26.91 -8.40
N LEU A 487 -2.61 -28.20 -8.18
CA LEU A 487 -1.77 -29.21 -8.81
C LEU A 487 -2.24 -29.46 -10.24
N LYS A 488 -1.26 -29.63 -11.17
CA LYS A 488 -1.54 -30.14 -12.51
C LYS A 488 -1.97 -31.60 -12.44
N ALA A 489 -2.90 -32.01 -13.30
CA ALA A 489 -3.32 -33.42 -13.43
C ALA A 489 -2.17 -34.31 -13.95
N SER A 490 -1.26 -33.72 -14.74
CA SER A 490 -0.04 -34.37 -15.21
C SER A 490 1.08 -33.36 -15.38
N PRO A 491 2.37 -33.76 -15.29
CA PRO A 491 3.49 -32.84 -15.46
C PRO A 491 3.55 -32.12 -16.82
N GLY A 492 2.93 -32.69 -17.85
CA GLY A 492 2.88 -32.10 -19.18
C GLY A 492 1.65 -31.25 -19.46
N GLU A 493 0.78 -31.05 -18.46
CA GLU A 493 -0.40 -30.22 -18.63
C GLU A 493 0.00 -28.74 -18.82
N PRO A 494 -0.49 -28.11 -19.94
CA PRO A 494 -0.15 -26.70 -20.19
C PRO A 494 -0.79 -25.80 -19.13
N ASP A 495 -0.13 -24.69 -18.87
CA ASP A 495 -0.74 -23.64 -18.03
C ASP A 495 -1.93 -23.00 -18.77
N GLN A 496 -3.00 -22.72 -18.05
CA GLN A 496 -4.19 -22.11 -18.63
C GLN A 496 -3.84 -20.73 -19.22
N GLY A 497 -4.29 -20.47 -20.45
CA GLY A 497 -4.21 -19.15 -21.05
C GLY A 497 -2.86 -18.72 -21.60
N MET A 498 -1.94 -19.66 -21.85
CA MET A 498 -0.76 -19.40 -22.67
C MET A 498 -1.14 -19.23 -24.16
N VAL A 499 -2.03 -18.28 -24.43
CA VAL A 499 -2.20 -17.76 -25.80
C VAL A 499 -1.24 -16.59 -25.93
N GLU A 500 -0.41 -16.59 -26.97
CA GLU A 500 0.41 -15.40 -27.26
C GLU A 500 -0.53 -14.20 -27.34
N PRO A 501 -0.28 -13.14 -26.54
CA PRO A 501 -1.10 -11.94 -26.65
C PRO A 501 -1.03 -11.43 -28.08
N ALA A 502 -2.16 -11.07 -28.66
CA ALA A 502 -2.17 -10.43 -29.98
C ALA A 502 -1.19 -9.25 -29.93
N PRO A 503 -0.34 -9.08 -30.96
CA PRO A 503 0.62 -8.01 -30.97
C PRO A 503 -0.13 -6.67 -30.84
N VAL A 504 0.02 -6.05 -29.67
CA VAL A 504 -0.44 -4.69 -29.43
C VAL A 504 0.47 -3.78 -30.27
N PRO A 505 -0.08 -2.87 -31.05
CA PRO A 505 0.74 -1.87 -31.75
C PRO A 505 1.66 -1.19 -30.74
N LEU A 506 2.98 -1.21 -31.00
CA LEU A 506 3.97 -0.56 -30.16
C LEU A 506 3.81 0.96 -30.31
N SER A 507 2.87 1.57 -29.61
CA SER A 507 2.90 3.00 -29.39
C SER A 507 3.83 3.29 -28.22
N ARG A 508 4.79 4.19 -28.41
CA ARG A 508 5.58 4.73 -27.31
C ARG A 508 4.68 5.71 -26.55
N ALA A 509 3.98 5.21 -25.55
CA ALA A 509 3.39 6.12 -24.56
C ALA A 509 4.54 6.80 -23.80
N VAL A 510 4.59 8.12 -23.82
CA VAL A 510 5.38 8.87 -22.85
C VAL A 510 4.58 8.78 -21.53
N PRO A 511 5.09 8.14 -20.48
CA PRO A 511 4.36 8.10 -19.22
C PRO A 511 4.28 9.53 -18.68
N VAL A 512 3.06 10.05 -18.57
CA VAL A 512 2.80 11.32 -17.90
C VAL A 512 2.53 11.00 -16.45
N LEU A 513 3.41 11.47 -15.58
CA LEU A 513 3.21 11.41 -14.15
C LEU A 513 2.23 12.50 -13.72
N SER A 514 1.34 12.19 -12.79
CA SER A 514 0.50 13.23 -12.20
C SER A 514 1.34 14.21 -11.38
N PRO A 515 0.93 15.48 -11.25
CA PRO A 515 1.63 16.46 -10.42
C PRO A 515 1.88 15.96 -8.99
N ARG A 516 0.91 15.25 -8.40
CA ARG A 516 1.03 14.64 -7.08
C ARG A 516 2.17 13.60 -7.03
N ALA A 517 2.24 12.71 -8.01
CA ALA A 517 3.30 11.70 -8.04
C ALA A 517 4.69 12.33 -8.17
N VAL A 518 4.80 13.40 -8.97
CA VAL A 518 6.06 14.17 -9.10
C VAL A 518 6.41 14.88 -7.79
N GLU A 519 5.42 15.40 -7.06
CA GLU A 519 5.60 16.02 -5.74
C GLU A 519 6.05 14.99 -4.70
N ASP A 520 5.44 13.81 -4.63
CA ASP A 520 5.85 12.73 -3.73
C ASP A 520 7.31 12.29 -4.01
N MET A 521 7.71 12.23 -5.28
CA MET A 521 9.08 11.96 -5.68
C MET A 521 10.04 13.08 -5.24
N PHE A 522 9.65 14.34 -5.37
CA PHE A 522 10.43 15.47 -4.86
C PHE A 522 10.64 15.38 -3.34
N TRP A 523 9.58 15.10 -2.58
CA TRP A 523 9.67 14.94 -1.15
C TRP A 523 10.49 13.72 -0.74
N SER A 524 10.44 12.60 -1.50
CA SER A 524 11.29 11.46 -1.22
C SER A 524 12.78 11.80 -1.29
N GLY A 525 13.17 12.61 -2.27
CA GLY A 525 14.53 13.13 -2.38
C GLY A 525 14.93 13.97 -1.16
N ARG A 526 14.04 14.87 -0.71
CA ARG A 526 14.27 15.72 0.47
C ARG A 526 14.40 14.92 1.75
N TYR A 527 13.50 13.98 2.00
CA TYR A 527 13.51 13.18 3.22
C TYR A 527 14.71 12.25 3.30
N ALA A 528 15.11 11.64 2.18
CA ALA A 528 16.31 10.81 2.12
C ALA A 528 17.59 11.59 2.46
N GLU A 529 17.78 12.80 1.89
CA GLU A 529 18.94 13.64 2.17
C GLU A 529 18.93 14.15 3.61
N ARG A 530 17.78 14.57 4.13
CA ARG A 530 17.63 15.00 5.52
C ARG A 530 18.00 13.91 6.51
N ALA A 531 17.55 12.68 6.27
CA ALA A 531 17.92 11.53 7.09
C ALA A 531 19.42 11.22 6.99
N GLU A 532 19.99 11.26 5.79
CA GLU A 532 21.42 11.03 5.57
C GLU A 532 22.28 11.99 6.40
N ASP A 533 22.04 13.29 6.27
CA ASP A 533 22.85 14.31 6.91
C ASP A 533 22.79 14.20 8.44
N LEU A 534 21.61 13.96 9.00
CA LEU A 534 21.47 13.79 10.44
C LEU A 534 22.17 12.51 10.95
N VAL A 535 22.02 11.38 10.23
CA VAL A 535 22.70 10.11 10.57
C VAL A 535 24.22 10.28 10.49
N ARG A 536 24.75 10.99 9.49
CA ARG A 536 26.19 11.30 9.37
C ARG A 536 26.70 12.14 10.56
N LEU A 537 25.91 13.13 10.99
CA LEU A 537 26.27 13.92 12.16
C LEU A 537 26.23 13.09 13.46
N VAL A 538 25.25 12.20 13.62
CA VAL A 538 25.22 11.24 14.75
C VAL A 538 26.46 10.35 14.75
N ILE A 539 26.85 9.78 13.61
CA ILE A 539 28.06 8.96 13.48
C ILE A 539 29.30 9.78 13.87
N THR A 540 29.36 11.03 13.41
CA THR A 540 30.47 11.93 13.72
C THR A 540 30.58 12.23 15.22
N VAL A 541 29.44 12.55 15.86
CA VAL A 541 29.38 12.80 17.32
C VAL A 541 29.77 11.54 18.10
N SER A 542 29.27 10.37 17.68
CA SER A 542 29.63 9.08 18.30
C SER A 542 31.13 8.80 18.20
N ALA A 543 31.74 9.02 17.03
CA ALA A 543 33.18 8.83 16.82
C ALA A 543 34.04 9.75 17.70
N TYR A 544 33.60 10.98 17.94
CA TYR A 544 34.25 11.89 18.89
C TYR A 544 34.02 11.41 20.34
N ALA A 545 32.85 10.94 20.69
CA ALA A 545 32.51 10.46 22.04
C ALA A 545 33.21 9.15 22.42
N GLU A 546 33.65 8.34 21.47
CA GLU A 546 34.48 7.15 21.73
C GLU A 546 35.87 7.50 22.26
N GLN A 547 36.39 8.66 21.89
CA GLN A 547 37.74 9.10 22.25
C GLN A 547 37.76 10.20 23.31
N LEU A 548 36.65 10.90 23.52
CA LEU A 548 36.53 12.10 24.31
C LEU A 548 35.30 12.04 25.21
N ASP A 549 35.42 12.64 26.40
CA ASP A 549 34.33 12.78 27.35
C ASP A 549 33.65 14.14 27.22
N PHE A 550 32.33 14.18 27.29
CA PHE A 550 31.57 15.44 27.32
C PHE A 550 31.89 16.35 28.50
N THR A 551 32.40 15.81 29.59
CA THR A 551 32.85 16.56 30.77
C THR A 551 34.29 17.09 30.62
N SER A 552 35.02 16.62 29.61
CA SER A 552 36.42 16.99 29.40
C SER A 552 36.56 18.50 29.10
N THR A 553 37.52 19.15 29.78
CA THR A 553 37.90 20.55 29.58
C THR A 553 38.88 20.73 28.42
N THR A 554 39.30 19.67 27.76
CA THR A 554 40.18 19.70 26.59
C THR A 554 39.52 20.34 25.38
N GLN A 555 40.35 20.80 24.43
CA GLN A 555 39.84 21.32 23.13
C GLN A 555 38.96 20.33 22.39
N GLY A 556 39.31 19.03 22.44
CA GLY A 556 38.50 17.98 21.89
C GLY A 556 37.14 17.83 22.57
N GLY A 557 37.06 17.89 23.89
CA GLY A 557 35.81 17.87 24.64
C GLY A 557 34.93 19.10 24.33
N ALA A 558 35.55 20.28 24.15
CA ALA A 558 34.83 21.47 23.70
C ALA A 558 34.26 21.31 22.29
N ALA A 559 34.99 20.69 21.37
CA ALA A 559 34.53 20.38 20.02
C ALA A 559 33.39 19.36 20.04
N LEU A 560 33.49 18.29 20.84
CA LEU A 560 32.40 17.29 21.00
C LEU A 560 31.08 17.95 21.46
N ARG A 561 31.16 18.84 22.46
CA ARG A 561 30.00 19.63 22.93
C ARG A 561 29.44 20.56 21.84
N ALA A 562 30.30 21.16 21.01
CA ALA A 562 29.85 22.00 19.89
C ALA A 562 29.13 21.19 18.82
N LEU A 563 29.67 20.04 18.43
CA LEU A 563 29.02 19.12 17.47
C LEU A 563 27.71 18.53 18.02
N PHE A 564 27.69 18.21 19.31
CA PHE A 564 26.46 17.75 19.96
C PHE A 564 25.37 18.84 20.00
N ARG A 565 25.73 20.10 20.28
CA ARG A 565 24.79 21.22 20.16
C ARG A 565 24.29 21.42 18.73
N ALA A 566 25.12 21.18 17.73
CA ALA A 566 24.69 21.20 16.33
C ALA A 566 23.67 20.10 16.05
N LEU A 567 23.93 18.89 16.54
CA LEU A 567 23.01 17.78 16.45
C LEU A 567 21.63 18.10 17.09
N GLN A 568 21.65 18.70 18.28
CA GLN A 568 20.46 19.16 18.98
C GLN A 568 19.69 20.25 18.23
N ARG A 569 20.39 21.16 17.55
CA ARG A 569 19.75 22.22 16.74
C ARG A 569 19.09 21.67 15.49
N LEU A 570 19.74 20.73 14.82
CA LEU A 570 19.19 20.10 13.60
C LEU A 570 17.98 19.21 13.92
N GLY A 571 18.07 18.42 14.99
CA GLY A 571 17.05 17.46 15.37
C GLY A 571 15.97 17.98 16.34
N GLY A 572 16.04 19.23 16.81
CA GLY A 572 15.23 19.76 17.92
C GLY A 572 15.59 19.09 19.25
N THR A 573 15.99 19.87 20.27
CA THR A 573 16.46 19.34 21.56
C THR A 573 15.35 18.64 22.32
N ARG A 574 15.58 17.40 22.74
CA ARG A 574 14.64 16.64 23.59
C ARG A 574 15.27 16.15 24.89
N TRP A 575 16.53 15.71 24.85
CA TRP A 575 17.25 15.12 25.96
C TRP A 575 18.56 15.84 26.21
N SER A 576 18.94 16.00 27.48
CA SER A 576 20.25 16.50 27.88
C SER A 576 21.34 15.42 27.89
N ASP A 577 20.93 14.16 28.08
CA ASP A 577 21.79 12.99 28.00
C ASP A 577 22.14 12.68 26.53
N PRO A 578 23.44 12.66 26.18
CA PRO A 578 23.90 12.49 24.80
C PRO A 578 23.47 11.17 24.15
N ASP A 579 23.43 10.07 24.91
CA ASP A 579 23.09 8.76 24.40
C ASP A 579 21.58 8.67 24.14
N LEU A 580 20.77 9.19 25.07
CA LEU A 580 19.33 9.26 24.90
C LEU A 580 18.94 10.18 23.74
N GLU A 581 19.64 11.31 23.58
CA GLU A 581 19.39 12.24 22.49
C GLU A 581 19.71 11.61 21.14
N GLN A 582 20.89 11.01 20.96
CA GLN A 582 21.28 10.34 19.72
C GLN A 582 20.34 9.17 19.39
N ARG A 583 19.98 8.39 20.39
CA ARG A 583 19.03 7.30 20.19
C ARG A 583 17.65 7.80 19.77
N SER A 584 17.11 8.80 20.46
CA SER A 584 15.83 9.42 20.10
C SER A 584 15.81 9.94 18.67
N LEU A 585 16.89 10.58 18.22
CA LEU A 585 17.03 11.08 16.84
C LEU A 585 17.01 9.95 15.79
N LEU A 586 17.45 8.75 16.15
CA LEU A 586 17.52 7.61 15.22
C LEU A 586 16.28 6.71 15.23
N VAL A 587 15.46 6.71 16.30
CA VAL A 587 14.36 5.73 16.43
C VAL A 587 12.99 6.32 16.75
N ASP A 588 12.90 7.60 17.11
CA ASP A 588 11.66 8.26 17.49
C ASP A 588 11.03 8.97 16.28
N ALA A 589 10.08 8.32 15.66
CA ALA A 589 9.40 8.82 14.46
C ALA A 589 8.41 9.97 14.76
N ASP A 590 7.91 10.06 16.00
CA ASP A 590 7.01 11.14 16.42
C ASP A 590 7.75 12.45 16.71
N ARG A 591 9.09 12.45 16.63
CA ARG A 591 9.92 13.62 16.84
C ARG A 591 10.21 14.34 15.51
N PRO A 592 9.57 15.47 15.21
CA PRO A 592 9.90 16.27 14.03
C PRO A 592 11.40 16.64 14.03
N GLY A 593 12.06 16.47 12.90
CA GLY A 593 13.51 16.71 12.78
C GLY A 593 14.40 15.50 13.11
N SER A 594 13.86 14.38 13.58
CA SER A 594 14.62 13.14 13.73
C SER A 594 14.87 12.45 12.38
N ALA A 595 15.91 11.61 12.30
CA ALA A 595 16.13 10.74 11.15
C ALA A 595 15.00 9.72 11.01
N ALA A 596 14.49 9.19 12.12
CA ALA A 596 13.36 8.27 12.12
C ALA A 596 12.10 8.91 11.51
N HIS A 597 11.78 10.17 11.89
CA HIS A 597 10.67 10.91 11.29
C HIS A 597 10.86 11.13 9.78
N SER A 598 12.07 11.51 9.36
CA SER A 598 12.38 11.69 7.95
C SER A 598 12.27 10.39 7.17
N LEU A 599 12.69 9.25 7.74
CA LEU A 599 12.56 7.92 7.13
C LEU A 599 11.10 7.44 7.05
N GLU A 600 10.28 7.81 8.04
CA GLU A 600 8.84 7.51 7.97
C GLU A 600 8.15 8.31 6.86
N ARG A 601 8.43 9.62 6.77
CA ARG A 601 7.93 10.45 5.66
C ARG A 601 8.48 10.00 4.29
N LEU A 602 9.72 9.53 4.24
CA LEU A 602 10.28 8.91 3.05
C LEU A 602 9.48 7.66 2.65
N ARG A 603 9.14 6.81 3.61
CA ARG A 603 8.28 5.64 3.37
C ARG A 603 6.95 6.05 2.76
N ASP A 604 6.24 6.98 3.40
CA ASP A 604 4.94 7.48 2.94
C ASP A 604 5.02 7.96 1.49
N ALA A 605 6.05 8.75 1.15
CA ALA A 605 6.26 9.26 -0.19
C ALA A 605 6.59 8.14 -1.20
N LEU A 606 7.42 7.15 -0.84
CA LEU A 606 7.73 6.00 -1.70
C LEU A 606 6.51 5.10 -1.90
N GLU A 607 5.68 4.90 -0.87
CA GLU A 607 4.43 4.13 -0.98
C GLU A 607 3.42 4.80 -1.90
N ALA A 608 3.35 6.13 -1.91
CA ALA A 608 2.47 6.91 -2.78
C ALA A 608 2.81 6.78 -4.27
N VAL A 609 4.05 6.45 -4.60
CA VAL A 609 4.55 6.27 -5.98
C VAL A 609 5.09 4.87 -6.22
N ARG A 610 4.60 3.89 -5.48
CA ARG A 610 5.10 2.51 -5.49
C ARG A 610 5.08 1.87 -6.87
N ASP A 611 4.09 2.18 -7.68
CA ASP A 611 3.92 1.72 -9.06
C ASP A 611 5.03 2.22 -10.02
N GLN A 612 5.74 3.30 -9.64
CA GLN A 612 6.84 3.89 -10.40
C GLN A 612 8.22 3.36 -9.97
N LEU A 613 8.29 2.58 -8.90
CA LEU A 613 9.53 2.18 -8.26
C LEU A 613 9.85 0.70 -8.48
N SER A 614 11.13 0.38 -8.61
CA SER A 614 11.58 -1.01 -8.70
C SER A 614 11.58 -1.71 -7.34
N GLY A 615 11.58 -3.06 -7.35
CA GLY A 615 11.74 -3.85 -6.13
C GLY A 615 13.05 -3.60 -5.37
N ASP A 616 14.09 -3.08 -6.05
CA ASP A 616 15.37 -2.73 -5.43
C ASP A 616 15.22 -1.56 -4.45
N THR A 617 14.30 -0.62 -4.72
CA THR A 617 13.97 0.49 -3.82
C THR A 617 13.52 -0.03 -2.46
N TRP A 618 12.63 -1.03 -2.45
CA TRP A 618 12.09 -1.61 -1.23
C TRP A 618 13.12 -2.42 -0.46
N ARG A 619 14.01 -3.16 -1.16
CA ARG A 619 15.13 -3.85 -0.52
C ARG A 619 16.13 -2.91 0.15
N ALA A 620 16.45 -1.79 -0.52
CA ALA A 620 17.32 -0.75 0.04
C ALA A 620 16.66 -0.10 1.27
N PHE A 621 15.39 0.28 1.17
CA PHE A 621 14.63 0.86 2.27
C PHE A 621 14.46 -0.12 3.45
N GLY A 622 14.13 -1.39 3.19
CA GLY A 622 14.00 -2.44 4.20
C GLY A 622 15.29 -2.66 4.99
N SER A 623 16.46 -2.47 4.36
CA SER A 623 17.75 -2.50 5.06
C SER A 623 17.87 -1.40 6.11
N THR A 624 17.43 -0.18 5.78
CA THR A 624 17.42 0.97 6.71
C THR A 624 16.46 0.72 7.87
N ASP A 625 15.27 0.23 7.59
CA ASP A 625 14.23 -0.05 8.56
C ASP A 625 14.64 -1.17 9.54
N ARG A 626 15.31 -2.22 9.06
CA ARG A 626 15.89 -3.25 9.93
C ARG A 626 16.94 -2.69 10.88
N ALA A 627 17.82 -1.82 10.39
CA ALA A 627 18.85 -1.18 11.23
C ALA A 627 18.20 -0.31 12.31
N MET A 628 17.15 0.44 11.97
CA MET A 628 16.38 1.26 12.90
C MET A 628 15.67 0.40 13.97
N ARG A 629 15.02 -0.69 13.59
CA ARG A 629 14.37 -1.62 14.52
C ARG A 629 15.37 -2.29 15.45
N ALA A 630 16.51 -2.72 14.94
CA ALA A 630 17.59 -3.29 15.76
C ALA A 630 18.08 -2.30 16.81
N LEU A 631 18.16 -1.02 16.48
CA LEU A 631 18.60 0.03 17.40
C LEU A 631 17.61 0.28 18.55
N ARG A 632 16.33 0.03 18.38
CA ARG A 632 15.31 0.18 19.44
C ARG A 632 15.64 -0.65 20.68
N THR A 633 16.26 -1.83 20.49
CA THR A 633 16.63 -2.78 21.55
C THR A 633 18.14 -2.84 21.80
N ALA A 634 18.96 -2.16 21.00
CA ALA A 634 20.41 -2.24 21.08
C ALA A 634 20.96 -1.61 22.38
N PRO A 635 21.97 -2.22 23.00
CA PRO A 635 22.75 -1.57 24.03
C PRO A 635 23.53 -0.36 23.46
N ARG A 636 23.91 0.59 24.37
CA ARG A 636 24.57 1.86 24.01
C ARG A 636 25.74 1.76 23.01
N PRO A 637 26.69 0.81 23.15
CA PRO A 637 27.84 0.71 22.23
C PRO A 637 27.49 0.39 20.78
N GLN A 638 26.24 0.01 20.47
CA GLN A 638 25.81 -0.35 19.12
C GLN A 638 25.15 0.80 18.36
N ILE A 639 25.05 2.01 18.92
CA ILE A 639 24.43 3.16 18.27
C ILE A 639 25.17 3.53 16.98
N ALA A 640 26.48 3.68 17.05
CA ALA A 640 27.33 4.06 15.91
C ALA A 640 27.27 3.01 14.76
N GLU A 641 27.29 1.71 15.13
CA GLU A 641 27.20 0.63 14.15
C GLU A 641 25.81 0.59 13.48
N SER A 642 24.74 0.75 14.26
CA SER A 642 23.37 0.79 13.72
C SER A 642 23.14 2.02 12.85
N ALA A 643 23.63 3.19 13.28
CA ALA A 643 23.61 4.41 12.46
C ALA A 643 24.37 4.22 11.13
N SER A 644 25.53 3.54 11.16
CA SER A 644 26.29 3.23 9.95
C SER A 644 25.54 2.28 9.01
N ARG A 645 24.80 1.32 9.52
CA ARG A 645 23.92 0.42 8.72
C ARG A 645 22.73 1.20 8.13
N MET A 646 22.12 2.10 8.92
CA MET A 646 21.06 3.00 8.40
C MET A 646 21.59 3.86 7.24
N LEU A 647 22.77 4.45 7.42
CA LEU A 647 23.43 5.22 6.37
C LEU A 647 23.66 4.36 5.12
N GLY A 648 24.13 3.12 5.29
CA GLY A 648 24.34 2.19 4.17
C GLY A 648 23.06 1.93 3.38
N GLY A 649 21.94 1.77 4.04
CA GLY A 649 20.63 1.61 3.41
C GLY A 649 20.18 2.86 2.64
N ILE A 650 20.35 4.06 3.22
CA ILE A 650 20.03 5.35 2.57
C ILE A 650 20.91 5.54 1.31
N LEU A 651 22.19 5.26 1.39
CA LEU A 651 23.11 5.35 0.25
C LEU A 651 22.78 4.32 -0.84
N SER A 652 22.31 3.13 -0.45
CA SER A 652 21.83 2.11 -1.39
C SER A 652 20.59 2.60 -2.14
N LEU A 653 19.67 3.29 -1.45
CA LEU A 653 18.49 3.89 -2.08
C LEU A 653 18.87 4.93 -3.13
N GLN A 654 19.85 5.79 -2.83
CA GLN A 654 20.40 6.75 -3.80
C GLN A 654 21.06 6.04 -5.01
N GLY A 655 21.72 4.90 -4.77
CA GLY A 655 22.26 4.06 -5.83
C GLY A 655 21.18 3.50 -6.75
N VAL A 656 20.05 3.09 -6.21
CA VAL A 656 18.87 2.66 -7.00
C VAL A 656 18.32 3.81 -7.82
N THR A 657 18.15 5.00 -7.23
CA THR A 657 17.68 6.21 -7.92
C THR A 657 18.57 6.57 -9.11
N ALA A 658 19.88 6.36 -9.01
CA ALA A 658 20.82 6.61 -10.10
C ALA A 658 20.54 5.73 -11.36
N ASN A 659 19.83 4.62 -11.23
CA ASN A 659 19.45 3.72 -12.33
C ASN A 659 18.04 3.96 -12.88
N MET A 660 17.28 4.91 -12.34
CA MET A 660 15.95 5.25 -12.83
C MET A 660 16.01 5.92 -14.21
N MET A 661 14.88 5.84 -14.95
CA MET A 661 14.68 6.62 -16.16
C MET A 661 14.80 8.12 -15.84
N ARG A 662 15.34 8.90 -16.80
CA ARG A 662 15.51 10.37 -16.66
C ARG A 662 14.23 11.09 -17.10
N ASP A 663 13.15 10.88 -16.36
CA ASP A 663 11.85 11.51 -16.52
C ASP A 663 11.60 12.59 -15.45
N ASP A 664 10.41 13.20 -15.47
CA ASP A 664 10.04 14.22 -14.50
C ASP A 664 10.14 13.75 -13.05
N GLY A 665 9.84 12.47 -12.79
CA GLY A 665 9.96 11.88 -11.46
C GLY A 665 11.39 11.83 -10.97
N TRP A 666 12.32 11.38 -11.81
CA TRP A 666 13.74 11.36 -11.46
C TRP A 666 14.28 12.78 -11.26
N HIS A 667 13.91 13.72 -12.14
CA HIS A 667 14.32 15.13 -12.00
C HIS A 667 13.77 15.73 -10.70
N ALA A 668 12.55 15.37 -10.30
CA ALA A 668 11.97 15.81 -9.04
C ALA A 668 12.73 15.28 -7.81
N ILE A 669 13.08 13.98 -7.80
CA ILE A 669 13.89 13.38 -6.71
C ILE A 669 15.21 14.14 -6.55
N GLU A 670 15.95 14.34 -7.66
CA GLU A 670 17.24 15.01 -7.63
C GLU A 670 17.11 16.50 -7.24
N THR A 671 16.05 17.18 -7.69
CA THR A 671 15.73 18.55 -7.26
C THR A 671 15.52 18.61 -5.75
N GLY A 672 14.69 17.73 -5.21
CA GLY A 672 14.41 17.66 -3.77
C GLY A 672 15.66 17.37 -2.96
N ARG A 673 16.46 16.40 -3.40
CA ARG A 673 17.73 16.00 -2.77
C ARG A 673 18.72 17.15 -2.69
N HIS A 674 18.98 17.82 -3.81
CA HIS A 674 19.96 18.90 -3.85
C HIS A 674 19.48 20.17 -3.14
N LEU A 675 18.19 20.49 -3.20
CA LEU A 675 17.61 21.59 -2.43
C LEU A 675 17.77 21.35 -0.91
N GLU A 676 17.47 20.16 -0.43
CA GLU A 676 17.63 19.80 0.98
C GLU A 676 19.09 19.86 1.41
N ARG A 677 20.02 19.38 0.56
CA ARG A 677 21.46 19.46 0.82
C ARG A 677 21.92 20.91 1.04
N GLY A 678 21.46 21.83 0.21
CA GLY A 678 21.75 23.26 0.40
C GLY A 678 21.24 23.78 1.76
N LEU A 679 20.02 23.42 2.14
CA LEU A 679 19.44 23.78 3.44
C LEU A 679 20.22 23.20 4.61
N GLN A 680 20.65 21.94 4.53
CA GLN A 680 21.39 21.27 5.61
C GLN A 680 22.79 21.81 5.75
N VAL A 681 23.48 22.11 4.65
CA VAL A 681 24.82 22.79 4.70
C VAL A 681 24.71 24.12 5.42
N CYS A 682 23.74 24.97 5.06
CA CYS A 682 23.52 26.25 5.75
C CYS A 682 23.26 26.07 7.25
N THR A 683 22.44 25.08 7.60
CA THR A 683 22.05 24.79 8.98
C THR A 683 23.24 24.27 9.80
N LEU A 684 24.02 23.32 9.24
CA LEU A 684 25.22 22.78 9.89
C LEU A 684 26.27 23.87 10.14
N LEU A 685 26.55 24.69 9.12
CA LEU A 685 27.51 25.78 9.25
C LEU A 685 27.04 26.84 10.26
N THR A 686 25.76 27.20 10.27
CA THR A 686 25.19 28.12 11.28
C THR A 686 25.35 27.55 12.69
N ALA A 687 25.16 26.26 12.87
CA ALA A 687 25.25 25.62 14.18
C ALA A 687 26.69 25.48 14.71
N THR A 688 27.70 25.44 13.82
CA THR A 688 29.09 25.07 14.18
C THR A 688 30.12 26.15 13.96
N THR A 689 29.91 27.09 13.02
CA THR A 689 30.97 28.01 12.58
C THR A 689 30.76 29.45 12.98
N ILE A 690 29.60 29.86 13.51
CA ILE A 690 29.31 31.26 13.83
C ILE A 690 30.11 31.74 15.03
N ALA A 691 30.17 30.94 16.11
CA ALA A 691 31.00 31.27 17.26
C ALA A 691 32.48 30.92 16.98
N SER A 692 33.39 31.87 17.14
CA SER A 692 34.80 31.59 17.11
C SER A 692 35.25 31.02 18.44
N ALA A 693 36.21 30.10 18.41
CA ALA A 693 36.81 29.47 19.57
C ALA A 693 38.35 29.62 19.49
N ASP A 694 39.06 29.13 20.51
CA ASP A 694 40.52 29.02 20.39
C ASP A 694 40.89 28.12 19.18
N ALA A 695 42.06 28.34 18.61
CA ALA A 695 42.49 27.70 17.35
C ALA A 695 42.47 26.17 17.37
N GLY A 696 42.66 25.57 18.54
CA GLY A 696 42.61 24.09 18.70
C GLY A 696 41.19 23.56 18.72
N THR A 697 40.30 24.18 19.47
CA THR A 697 38.87 23.85 19.53
C THR A 697 38.22 24.07 18.16
N GLU A 698 38.48 25.22 17.53
CA GLU A 698 37.95 25.54 16.21
C GLU A 698 38.38 24.49 15.16
N ARG A 699 39.65 24.13 15.12
CA ARG A 699 40.19 23.09 14.24
C ARG A 699 39.48 21.75 14.45
N ALA A 700 39.21 21.36 15.70
CA ALA A 700 38.54 20.12 16.00
C ALA A 700 37.04 20.15 15.57
N VAL A 701 36.35 21.30 15.82
CA VAL A 701 34.95 21.47 15.33
C VAL A 701 34.87 21.39 13.81
N LEU A 702 35.73 22.14 13.10
CA LEU A 702 35.78 22.14 11.65
C LEU A 702 36.17 20.78 11.08
N GLY A 703 37.02 20.00 11.76
CA GLY A 703 37.30 18.61 11.44
C GLY A 703 36.05 17.72 11.51
N GLY A 704 35.22 17.91 12.53
CA GLY A 704 33.93 17.24 12.66
C GLY A 704 32.94 17.66 11.58
N VAL A 705 32.89 18.96 11.22
CA VAL A 705 32.05 19.43 10.11
C VAL A 705 32.47 18.79 8.79
N LEU A 706 33.77 18.72 8.49
CA LEU A 706 34.29 18.04 7.30
C LEU A 706 33.99 16.54 7.30
N MET A 707 33.98 15.90 8.46
CA MET A 707 33.61 14.47 8.59
C MET A 707 32.12 14.27 8.33
N ALA A 708 31.26 15.06 8.99
CA ALA A 708 29.80 14.98 8.80
C ALA A 708 29.38 15.25 7.35
N SER A 709 30.06 16.19 6.66
CA SER A 709 29.82 16.52 5.25
C SER A 709 30.66 15.68 4.26
N GLU A 710 31.28 14.57 4.70
CA GLU A 710 32.10 13.69 3.84
C GLU A 710 33.18 14.42 3.03
N SER A 711 33.64 15.57 3.49
CA SER A 711 34.58 16.45 2.76
C SER A 711 36.01 16.42 3.30
N SER A 712 36.32 15.56 4.29
CA SER A 712 37.66 15.50 4.93
C SER A 712 38.76 15.12 3.96
N VAL A 713 38.52 14.20 3.03
CA VAL A 713 39.49 13.78 2.00
C VAL A 713 39.68 14.88 0.97
N THR A 714 38.60 15.50 0.55
CA THR A 714 38.59 16.59 -0.43
C THR A 714 39.35 17.82 0.11
N HIS A 715 39.12 18.16 1.38
CA HIS A 715 39.85 19.26 2.04
C HIS A 715 41.36 19.00 2.05
N ARG A 716 41.82 17.81 2.48
CA ARG A 716 43.26 17.48 2.50
C ARG A 716 43.88 17.47 1.11
N ARG A 717 43.14 17.19 0.05
CA ARG A 717 43.65 17.25 -1.31
C ARG A 717 43.72 18.65 -1.88
N ARG A 718 42.80 19.55 -1.49
CA ARG A 718 42.73 20.93 -2.00
C ARG A 718 43.57 21.92 -1.20
N PHE A 719 43.63 21.74 0.10
CA PHE A 719 44.28 22.69 1.01
C PHE A 719 45.49 22.07 1.69
N ARG A 720 46.67 22.66 1.51
CA ARG A 720 47.96 22.15 2.04
C ARG A 720 48.23 22.49 3.51
N GLY A 721 47.36 23.25 4.14
CA GLY A 721 47.50 23.70 5.51
C GLY A 721 46.64 22.91 6.51
N GLY A 722 46.68 23.37 7.76
CA GLY A 722 45.70 22.85 8.75
C GLY A 722 44.28 23.31 8.45
N VAL A 723 43.27 22.66 9.06
CA VAL A 723 41.86 23.01 8.89
C VAL A 723 41.60 24.42 9.42
N ARG A 724 41.11 25.33 8.57
CA ARG A 724 40.75 26.71 8.90
C ARG A 724 39.34 27.02 8.44
N ALA A 725 38.66 27.96 9.11
CA ALA A 725 37.28 28.32 8.76
C ALA A 725 37.14 28.80 7.31
N ALA A 726 38.05 29.63 6.80
CA ALA A 726 38.02 30.11 5.42
C ALA A 726 38.09 28.98 4.39
N ASP A 727 38.97 28.00 4.63
CA ASP A 727 39.14 26.85 3.71
C ASP A 727 37.92 25.93 3.73
N VAL A 728 37.29 25.72 4.91
CA VAL A 728 36.08 24.90 5.07
C VAL A 728 34.85 25.58 4.45
N LEU A 729 34.71 26.90 4.67
CA LEU A 729 33.62 27.67 4.08
C LEU A 729 33.76 27.76 2.55
N GLU A 730 35.00 27.98 2.03
CA GLU A 730 35.23 27.94 0.58
C GLU A 730 34.83 26.57 -0.02
N LEU A 731 35.21 25.46 0.66
CA LEU A 731 34.93 24.11 0.19
C LEU A 731 33.44 23.78 0.23
N LEU A 732 32.69 24.20 1.27
CA LEU A 732 31.28 23.83 1.49
C LEU A 732 30.29 24.87 0.93
N LEU A 733 30.70 26.09 0.65
CA LEU A 733 29.84 27.12 0.06
C LEU A 733 30.11 27.34 -1.43
N ALA A 734 31.39 27.50 -1.85
CA ALA A 734 31.71 28.01 -3.17
C ALA A 734 32.31 26.99 -4.14
N ASP A 735 32.79 25.83 -3.69
CA ASP A 735 33.45 24.88 -4.57
C ASP A 735 32.45 24.07 -5.42
N ALA A 736 32.26 24.47 -6.67
CA ALA A 736 31.39 23.79 -7.63
C ALA A 736 31.80 22.31 -7.95
N GLY A 737 33.03 21.91 -7.63
CA GLY A 737 33.51 20.53 -7.80
C GLY A 737 33.32 19.64 -6.56
N ASN A 738 32.80 20.16 -5.45
CA ASN A 738 32.51 19.41 -4.25
C ASN A 738 31.02 19.05 -4.20
N PRO A 739 30.60 17.77 -4.32
CA PRO A 739 29.20 17.38 -4.27
C PRO A 739 28.44 17.77 -2.98
N ARG A 740 29.17 18.15 -1.94
CA ARG A 740 28.62 18.59 -0.65
C ARG A 740 28.62 20.11 -0.47
N SER A 741 28.93 20.88 -1.52
CA SER A 741 28.88 22.33 -1.48
C SER A 741 27.52 22.88 -1.85
N LEU A 742 27.24 24.10 -1.38
CA LEU A 742 26.04 24.85 -1.73
C LEU A 742 26.01 25.19 -3.23
N THR A 743 27.11 25.63 -3.80
CA THR A 743 27.20 25.97 -5.25
C THR A 743 26.91 24.74 -6.12
N PHE A 744 27.48 23.59 -5.78
CA PHE A 744 27.16 22.33 -6.49
C PHE A 744 25.67 21.99 -6.39
N ALA A 745 25.10 22.08 -5.19
CA ALA A 745 23.69 21.79 -4.96
C ALA A 745 22.77 22.72 -5.78
N LEU A 746 23.04 24.04 -5.79
CA LEU A 746 22.26 25.02 -6.57
C LEU A 746 22.31 24.74 -8.07
N GLY A 747 23.51 24.49 -8.62
CA GLY A 747 23.67 24.16 -10.03
C GLY A 747 22.82 22.94 -10.43
N HIS A 748 22.81 21.89 -9.59
CA HIS A 748 21.97 20.72 -9.85
C HIS A 748 20.47 21.00 -9.69
N VAL A 749 20.04 21.78 -8.68
CA VAL A 749 18.63 22.21 -8.58
C VAL A 749 18.20 22.94 -9.84
N ARG A 750 19.01 23.90 -10.33
CA ARG A 750 18.73 24.62 -11.56
C ARG A 750 18.61 23.68 -12.77
N ASP A 751 19.58 22.79 -12.94
CA ASP A 751 19.63 21.88 -14.09
C ASP A 751 18.40 20.94 -14.10
N HIS A 752 18.01 20.43 -12.94
CA HIS A 752 16.86 19.55 -12.85
C HIS A 752 15.51 20.28 -12.91
N VAL A 753 15.36 21.45 -12.29
CA VAL A 753 14.15 22.27 -12.39
C VAL A 753 13.88 22.66 -13.83
N SER A 754 14.92 22.94 -14.63
CA SER A 754 14.77 23.28 -16.04
C SER A 754 14.18 22.15 -16.90
N GLN A 755 14.22 20.91 -16.42
CA GLN A 755 13.68 19.72 -17.10
C GLN A 755 12.26 19.36 -16.64
N LEU A 756 11.80 19.93 -15.50
CA LEU A 756 10.45 19.65 -15.01
C LEU A 756 9.38 20.27 -15.93
N ALA A 757 8.26 19.56 -16.03
CA ALA A 757 7.11 20.05 -16.78
C ALA A 757 6.66 21.44 -16.28
N GLY A 758 6.41 22.38 -17.20
CA GLY A 758 6.03 23.75 -16.89
C GLY A 758 7.22 24.72 -16.73
N SER A 759 8.48 24.26 -16.83
CA SER A 759 9.63 25.13 -16.90
C SER A 759 9.66 25.93 -18.21
N THR A 760 10.01 27.21 -18.13
CA THR A 760 10.07 28.12 -19.31
C THR A 760 11.41 28.86 -19.41
N GLY A 761 12.35 28.61 -18.48
CA GLY A 761 13.60 29.38 -18.34
C GLY A 761 13.41 30.70 -17.59
N SER A 762 12.19 31.07 -17.23
CA SER A 762 11.87 32.31 -16.52
C SER A 762 10.78 32.20 -15.47
N THR A 763 10.47 30.98 -15.04
CA THR A 763 9.53 30.73 -13.95
C THR A 763 10.01 31.31 -12.62
N ARG A 764 9.13 31.44 -11.66
CA ARG A 764 9.51 32.00 -10.35
C ARG A 764 10.67 31.23 -9.67
N PRO A 765 10.67 29.87 -9.60
CA PRO A 765 11.80 29.14 -9.04
C PRO A 765 13.11 29.38 -9.80
N GLU A 766 13.08 29.44 -11.14
CA GLU A 766 14.28 29.69 -11.96
C GLU A 766 14.89 31.07 -11.68
N ARG A 767 14.07 32.12 -11.60
CA ARG A 767 14.55 33.48 -11.26
C ARG A 767 15.09 33.57 -9.84
N LEU A 768 14.49 32.87 -8.88
CA LEU A 768 15.00 32.85 -7.50
C LEU A 768 16.34 32.10 -7.38
N LEU A 769 16.50 31.01 -8.15
CA LEU A 769 17.76 30.28 -8.24
C LEU A 769 18.86 31.15 -8.84
N GLU A 770 18.60 31.80 -9.96
CA GLU A 770 19.55 32.73 -10.61
C GLU A 770 19.98 33.86 -9.64
N GLN A 771 19.02 34.45 -8.93
CA GLN A 771 19.31 35.47 -7.94
C GLN A 771 20.21 34.96 -6.80
N LEU A 772 19.96 33.74 -6.30
CA LEU A 772 20.76 33.15 -5.23
C LEU A 772 22.17 32.79 -5.70
N GLU A 773 22.33 32.24 -6.91
CA GLU A 773 23.61 31.95 -7.53
C GLU A 773 24.46 33.24 -7.69
N GLN A 774 23.85 34.29 -8.22
CA GLN A 774 24.53 35.63 -8.32
C GLN A 774 24.95 36.16 -6.95
N THR A 775 24.12 36.01 -5.93
CA THR A 775 24.46 36.44 -4.57
C THR A 775 25.66 35.64 -4.04
N LEU A 776 25.70 34.34 -4.29
CA LEU A 776 26.80 33.49 -3.86
C LEU A 776 28.12 33.82 -4.61
N GLU A 777 28.04 34.01 -5.92
CA GLU A 777 29.20 34.40 -6.76
C GLU A 777 29.82 35.76 -6.37
N GLN A 778 28.98 36.72 -5.96
CA GLN A 778 29.42 38.06 -5.55
C GLN A 778 29.94 38.11 -4.11
N SER A 779 29.69 37.01 -3.33
CA SER A 779 30.07 36.99 -1.92
C SER A 779 31.54 36.67 -1.72
N ASP A 780 32.25 37.47 -0.92
CA ASP A 780 33.62 37.16 -0.45
C ASP A 780 33.56 36.17 0.72
N ILE A 781 33.59 34.88 0.41
CA ILE A 781 33.54 33.80 1.41
C ILE A 781 34.71 33.91 2.44
N ARG A 782 35.85 34.45 2.04
CA ARG A 782 37.00 34.63 2.94
C ARG A 782 36.77 35.76 3.93
N ALA A 783 36.11 36.82 3.51
CA ALA A 783 35.70 37.89 4.40
C ALA A 783 34.65 37.42 5.42
N LEU A 784 33.70 36.58 4.98
CA LEU A 784 32.70 35.95 5.87
C LEU A 784 33.33 35.05 6.94
N ALA A 785 34.51 34.50 6.70
CA ALA A 785 35.22 33.66 7.67
C ALA A 785 35.89 34.42 8.81
N VAL A 786 36.00 35.73 8.72
CA VAL A 786 36.66 36.55 9.72
C VAL A 786 35.74 36.82 10.92
N PRO A 787 36.13 36.46 12.15
CA PRO A 787 35.31 36.75 13.32
C PRO A 787 35.49 38.18 13.78
N GLU A 788 34.40 38.83 14.18
CA GLU A 788 34.39 40.10 14.89
C GLU A 788 33.86 39.86 16.30
N ASP A 789 34.54 40.33 17.32
CA ASP A 789 34.18 40.13 18.75
C ASP A 789 33.82 38.66 19.11
N GLY A 790 34.58 37.72 18.57
CA GLY A 790 34.37 36.28 18.79
C GLY A 790 33.20 35.63 18.05
N ARG A 791 32.60 36.34 17.10
CA ARG A 791 31.47 35.87 16.30
C ARG A 791 31.59 36.25 14.83
N ARG A 792 31.12 35.41 13.92
CA ARG A 792 31.03 35.68 12.47
C ARG A 792 29.63 36.16 12.11
N ALA A 793 29.31 37.40 12.52
CA ALA A 793 27.97 37.96 12.35
C ALA A 793 27.57 38.10 10.85
N ALA A 794 28.53 38.46 9.99
CA ALA A 794 28.32 38.54 8.55
C ALA A 794 28.01 37.17 7.95
N LEU A 795 28.69 36.10 8.38
CA LEU A 795 28.41 34.73 7.97
C LEU A 795 27.01 34.27 8.44
N GLU A 796 26.65 34.59 9.67
CA GLU A 796 25.34 34.27 10.22
C GLU A 796 24.19 34.88 9.40
N ALA A 797 24.33 36.17 9.09
CA ALA A 797 23.36 36.90 8.25
C ALA A 797 23.28 36.28 6.84
N PHE A 798 24.41 36.00 6.23
CA PHE A 798 24.52 35.38 4.92
C PHE A 798 23.85 33.99 4.87
N LEU A 799 24.19 33.11 5.81
CA LEU A 799 23.60 31.76 5.88
C LEU A 799 22.08 31.79 6.18
N GLY A 800 21.66 32.75 7.05
CA GLY A 800 20.23 32.93 7.35
C GLY A 800 19.42 33.38 6.13
N GLU A 801 19.92 34.36 5.36
CA GLU A 801 19.25 34.82 4.14
C GLU A 801 19.29 33.74 3.05
N THR A 802 20.43 33.08 2.86
CA THR A 802 20.55 31.96 1.90
C THR A 802 19.55 30.84 2.20
N ARG A 803 19.44 30.45 3.47
CA ARG A 803 18.46 29.44 3.88
C ARG A 803 17.04 29.89 3.61
N ALA A 804 16.68 31.13 3.95
CA ALA A 804 15.35 31.67 3.66
C ALA A 804 15.04 31.72 2.16
N GLN A 805 16.05 31.99 1.32
CA GLN A 805 15.91 31.94 -0.14
C GLN A 805 15.70 30.52 -0.64
N LEU A 806 16.44 29.52 -0.14
CA LEU A 806 16.25 28.11 -0.47
C LEU A 806 14.84 27.60 -0.09
N GLU A 807 14.32 28.02 1.07
CA GLU A 807 12.95 27.71 1.48
C GLU A 807 11.93 28.31 0.49
N ARG A 808 12.10 29.60 0.11
CA ARG A 808 11.27 30.28 -0.91
C ARG A 808 11.36 29.60 -2.30
N ILE A 809 12.53 29.09 -2.68
CA ILE A 809 12.73 28.34 -3.92
C ILE A 809 11.93 27.03 -3.85
N GLY A 810 12.02 26.28 -2.73
CA GLY A 810 11.26 25.07 -2.52
C GLY A 810 9.75 25.29 -2.63
N ASP A 811 9.22 26.31 -1.96
CA ASP A 811 7.80 26.68 -2.06
C ASP A 811 7.40 27.08 -3.49
N ALA A 812 8.27 27.79 -4.21
CA ALA A 812 8.01 28.16 -5.59
C ALA A 812 8.01 26.96 -6.54
N ILE A 813 8.90 25.98 -6.33
CA ILE A 813 8.92 24.72 -7.08
C ILE A 813 7.62 23.97 -6.89
N VAL A 814 7.19 23.75 -5.65
CA VAL A 814 5.93 23.07 -5.32
C VAL A 814 4.74 23.78 -6.00
N HIS A 815 4.70 25.11 -5.89
CA HIS A 815 3.61 25.90 -6.46
C HIS A 815 3.54 25.86 -8.00
N VAL A 816 4.68 25.93 -8.67
CA VAL A 816 4.75 26.03 -10.13
C VAL A 816 4.62 24.68 -10.81
N HIS A 817 5.30 23.66 -10.30
CA HIS A 817 5.43 22.36 -10.97
C HIS A 817 4.44 21.32 -10.47
N PHE A 818 3.98 21.41 -9.20
CA PHE A 818 3.12 20.40 -8.60
C PHE A 818 1.69 20.91 -8.29
N GLY A 819 1.38 22.15 -8.61
CA GLY A 819 0.02 22.69 -8.51
C GLY A 819 -0.38 23.25 -7.13
N GLY A 820 0.52 23.25 -6.15
CA GLY A 820 0.35 23.97 -4.86
C GLY A 820 -0.87 23.56 -4.03
N GLY A 821 -1.32 22.30 -4.13
CA GLY A 821 -2.37 21.77 -3.26
C GLY A 821 -1.93 21.77 -1.79
N PRO A 822 -2.83 21.87 -0.81
CA PRO A 822 -2.47 21.68 0.58
C PRO A 822 -1.89 20.27 0.72
N HIS A 823 -0.76 20.14 1.41
CA HIS A 823 -0.18 18.84 1.73
C HIS A 823 -1.29 17.92 2.27
N PRO A 824 -1.40 16.65 1.82
CA PRO A 824 -2.36 15.74 2.37
C PRO A 824 -2.12 15.67 3.89
N ARG A 825 -3.00 16.30 4.65
CA ARG A 825 -3.05 16.08 6.09
C ARG A 825 -3.52 14.66 6.27
N PRO A 826 -2.83 13.83 7.07
CA PRO A 826 -3.34 12.50 7.38
C PRO A 826 -4.78 12.63 7.88
N LEU A 827 -5.67 11.79 7.38
CA LEU A 827 -7.09 11.77 7.77
C LEU A 827 -7.30 11.59 9.28
N SER A 828 -6.30 11.08 10.00
CA SER A 828 -6.25 11.03 11.47
C SER A 828 -6.22 12.41 12.16
N ALA A 829 -5.98 13.51 11.44
CA ALA A 829 -6.07 14.87 11.96
C ALA A 829 -7.48 15.48 11.83
N LEU A 830 -8.40 14.81 11.19
CA LEU A 830 -9.82 15.13 11.22
C LEU A 830 -10.48 14.38 12.40
N SER A 831 -10.07 14.75 13.64
CA SER A 831 -10.92 14.49 14.78
C SER A 831 -12.24 15.22 14.54
N LEU A 832 -13.33 14.47 14.57
CA LEU A 832 -14.73 14.92 14.44
C LEU A 832 -15.19 15.82 15.63
N THR A 833 -14.30 16.61 16.19
CA THR A 833 -14.57 17.51 17.31
C THR A 833 -14.15 18.93 16.98
N GLU A 834 -14.79 19.51 15.98
CA GLU A 834 -15.05 20.96 15.95
C GLU A 834 -16.11 21.23 14.87
N VAL A 835 -17.36 20.87 15.18
CA VAL A 835 -18.50 21.61 14.62
C VAL A 835 -18.49 22.94 15.39
N PRO A 836 -18.24 24.08 14.74
CA PRO A 836 -18.44 25.37 15.42
C PRO A 836 -19.93 25.44 15.84
N ALA A 837 -20.16 25.59 17.12
CA ALA A 837 -21.51 25.88 17.62
C ALA A 837 -22.06 27.07 16.82
N ALA A 838 -23.18 26.88 16.16
CA ALA A 838 -23.94 27.98 15.53
C ALA A 838 -24.19 29.05 16.60
N PRO A 839 -23.99 30.33 16.27
CA PRO A 839 -24.31 31.40 17.21
C PRO A 839 -25.80 31.32 17.60
N ALA A 840 -26.05 31.27 18.88
CA ALA A 840 -27.42 31.33 19.42
C ALA A 840 -28.08 32.63 18.93
N THR A 841 -29.04 32.49 18.03
CA THR A 841 -29.97 33.59 17.72
C THR A 841 -30.84 33.83 18.95
N GLU A 842 -30.55 34.91 19.65
CA GLU A 842 -31.49 35.48 20.63
C GLU A 842 -32.80 35.80 19.92
N VAL A 843 -33.82 35.03 20.22
CA VAL A 843 -35.20 35.41 19.94
C VAL A 843 -35.62 36.30 21.12
N SER A 844 -35.55 37.61 20.93
CA SER A 844 -36.27 38.55 21.76
C SER A 844 -37.69 38.68 21.23
N ARG A 845 -38.67 38.29 22.09
CA ARG A 845 -40.11 38.56 22.16
C ARG A 845 -40.92 38.73 20.86
#